data_6552365329488c7539324121aeaca251
#
_entry.id   6552365329488c7539324121aeaca251
#
_cell.length_a   1.000
_cell.length_b   1.000
_cell.length_c   1.000
_cell.angle_alpha   90.00
_cell.angle_beta   90.00
_cell.angle_gamma   90.00
#
_symmetry.space_group_name_H-M   'P 1'
#
loop_
_entity.id
_entity.type
_entity.pdbx_description
1 polymer ?
#
loop_
_entity_poly.entity_id
_entity_poly.type
_entity_poly.pdbx_seq_one_letter_code
_entity_poly.pdbx_strand_id
1 'polypeptide(L)'
;MDINQRLTEELDVKRWQIDAAVQLIDEGNTIPFISRYRKEATGELNDEQLRKLYERLVYLRNLEEKKEQVISSIEEQGKLTEELKKQILAAETLVAVEDLYRPYRPKRRTRATIAKEKGLEPLAALITLQKTKEPLEKAAEAYISEEKGVESAKDAISGACDIIAESISDEAAYRTWIRETTMRKGKVTSQAKDPEAESVYEMYYEFEEAVAKLAGHRILALNRGEKEKFLTVKVEAPEEDILRYLERKVIRTENPYTAPVLKETIADSYNRLIGPAIEREVRNELTEKAEDGAIEVFGKNLHQLLMQPPIAGKVVLGWDPAFRTGCKLAVVDETGKVIGTTVIYPTAPTTEKKIQASKDLLKKIIPKYHVSLISLGNGTASRESEQFIVELLKEIPEKVQYVIVNEAGASVYSASKLATEEFPKFDVGQRSAASIARRLQDPLAELVKIDPKSIGVGQYQHDMNQKKLGESLNGVVEDCVNKVGVDLNTASAPLLSYISGISSAIAKNIVAYREENDRFTDRKELLKVPKLGPKAFEQCAGFMRISEGKNPLDATGVHPESYAAAEKLLKKQGYEADAITAHQLTGLGLTIGDYKKLAEELGIGEITLRDIVKELEKPARDPRDEMPKPILRTDVLEMKDLKEGMVLKGTVRNVIDFGVFVDIGVHQDGLVHISQITDRYIKHPLEAVSVGDVVDVKVMSVDLKKKRIQLTMRGI
;
A
#
# COMPACT_ATOMS: atom_id res chain seq x y z
N MET A 1 20.62 -13.27 16.43
CA MET A 1 20.89 -11.95 15.77
C MET A 1 20.52 -10.84 16.73
N ASP A 2 21.31 -9.75 16.81
CA ASP A 2 20.85 -8.52 17.48
C ASP A 2 19.90 -7.76 16.52
N ILE A 3 18.60 -7.94 16.72
CA ILE A 3 17.55 -7.35 15.87
C ILE A 3 17.66 -5.83 15.85
N ASN A 4 17.87 -5.20 17.01
CA ASN A 4 17.94 -3.74 17.08
C ASN A 4 19.18 -3.18 16.36
N GLN A 5 20.32 -3.89 16.41
CA GLN A 5 21.50 -3.53 15.63
C GLN A 5 21.23 -3.63 14.13
N ARG A 6 20.57 -4.67 13.70
CA ARG A 6 20.20 -4.87 12.29
C ARG A 6 19.25 -3.77 11.80
N LEU A 7 18.24 -3.42 12.59
CA LEU A 7 17.33 -2.31 12.30
C LEU A 7 18.06 -0.97 12.19
N THR A 8 19.05 -0.73 13.06
CA THR A 8 19.89 0.47 13.02
C THR A 8 20.62 0.60 11.68
N GLU A 9 21.19 -0.49 11.20
CA GLU A 9 21.93 -0.53 9.93
C GLU A 9 21.02 -0.39 8.71
N GLU A 10 19.85 -1.03 8.72
CA GLU A 10 18.92 -1.03 7.59
C GLU A 10 18.14 0.28 7.43
N LEU A 11 17.80 0.95 8.53
CA LEU A 11 16.97 2.15 8.53
C LEU A 11 17.77 3.47 8.61
N ASP A 12 19.09 3.39 8.75
CA ASP A 12 19.99 4.54 8.88
C ASP A 12 19.56 5.51 10.01
N VAL A 13 19.21 4.94 11.16
CA VAL A 13 18.86 5.67 12.37
C VAL A 13 19.74 5.24 13.53
N LYS A 14 19.82 6.05 14.59
CA LYS A 14 20.71 5.78 15.73
C LYS A 14 20.16 4.62 16.58
N ARG A 15 21.04 3.82 17.15
CA ARG A 15 20.69 2.66 17.98
C ARG A 15 19.72 3.02 19.10
N TRP A 16 19.96 4.10 19.82
CA TRP A 16 19.09 4.52 20.91
C TRP A 16 17.67 4.86 20.48
N GLN A 17 17.49 5.36 19.25
CA GLN A 17 16.16 5.63 18.67
C GLN A 17 15.40 4.33 18.40
N ILE A 18 16.11 3.33 17.87
CA ILE A 18 15.54 1.98 17.66
C ILE A 18 15.17 1.35 19.00
N ASP A 19 16.07 1.37 19.98
CA ASP A 19 15.81 0.76 21.30
C ASP A 19 14.58 1.39 21.95
N ALA A 20 14.46 2.72 21.93
CA ALA A 20 13.30 3.43 22.47
C ALA A 20 12.00 3.10 21.68
N ALA A 21 12.05 3.10 20.34
CA ALA A 21 10.88 2.80 19.52
C ALA A 21 10.39 1.37 19.73
N VAL A 22 11.30 0.39 19.74
CA VAL A 22 10.97 -1.02 19.99
C VAL A 22 10.37 -1.21 21.37
N GLN A 23 10.92 -0.58 22.40
CA GLN A 23 10.39 -0.63 23.75
C GLN A 23 8.96 -0.07 23.80
N LEU A 24 8.71 1.09 23.21
CA LEU A 24 7.36 1.69 23.17
C LEU A 24 6.35 0.82 22.42
N ILE A 25 6.76 0.18 21.32
CA ILE A 25 5.93 -0.77 20.58
C ILE A 25 5.59 -1.98 21.46
N ASP A 26 6.56 -2.54 22.14
CA ASP A 26 6.38 -3.71 23.02
C ASP A 26 5.51 -3.40 24.25
N GLU A 27 5.51 -2.16 24.71
CA GLU A 27 4.56 -1.65 25.71
C GLU A 27 3.13 -1.47 25.18
N GLY A 28 2.89 -1.74 23.89
CA GLY A 28 1.58 -1.66 23.24
C GLY A 28 1.14 -0.24 22.87
N ASN A 29 2.08 0.68 22.68
CA ASN A 29 1.78 1.99 22.14
C ASN A 29 1.58 1.90 20.61
N THR A 30 0.62 2.67 20.09
CA THR A 30 0.36 2.74 18.66
C THR A 30 1.37 3.64 17.94
N ILE A 31 1.58 3.41 16.65
CA ILE A 31 2.51 4.21 15.85
C ILE A 31 2.13 5.70 15.84
N PRO A 32 0.86 6.09 15.61
CA PRO A 32 0.47 7.50 15.67
C PRO A 32 0.74 8.16 17.03
N PHE A 33 0.52 7.44 18.13
CA PHE A 33 0.81 7.94 19.46
C PHE A 33 2.31 8.14 19.69
N ILE A 34 3.15 7.19 19.28
CA ILE A 34 4.60 7.28 19.39
C ILE A 34 5.11 8.48 18.60
N SER A 35 4.71 8.61 17.33
CA SER A 35 5.18 9.67 16.43
C SER A 35 4.76 11.07 16.90
N ARG A 36 3.61 11.18 17.56
CA ARG A 36 3.07 12.48 18.00
C ARG A 36 3.48 12.85 19.42
N TYR A 37 3.43 11.91 20.36
CA TYR A 37 3.55 12.19 21.80
C TYR A 37 4.77 11.57 22.47
N ARG A 38 5.64 10.87 21.72
CA ARG A 38 6.88 10.27 22.24
C ARG A 38 8.11 10.68 21.44
N LYS A 39 8.08 11.86 20.83
CA LYS A 39 9.16 12.41 20.02
C LYS A 39 10.47 12.57 20.80
N GLU A 40 10.42 13.01 22.03
CA GLU A 40 11.61 13.11 22.90
C GLU A 40 12.30 11.76 23.08
N ALA A 41 11.53 10.70 23.29
CA ALA A 41 12.07 9.36 23.50
C ALA A 41 12.66 8.76 22.22
N THR A 42 12.07 9.05 21.05
CA THR A 42 12.45 8.45 19.76
C THR A 42 13.33 9.36 18.90
N GLY A 43 13.60 10.59 19.34
CA GLY A 43 14.34 11.57 18.54
C GLY A 43 13.63 11.93 17.26
N GLU A 44 12.31 12.19 17.35
CA GLU A 44 11.44 12.65 16.27
C GLU A 44 11.26 11.67 15.10
N LEU A 45 11.31 10.36 15.35
CA LEU A 45 10.92 9.38 14.32
C LEU A 45 9.48 9.63 13.90
N ASN A 46 9.27 9.80 12.59
CA ASN A 46 7.96 10.04 12.02
C ASN A 46 7.16 8.74 11.76
N ASP A 47 5.90 8.87 11.35
CA ASP A 47 4.99 7.75 11.10
C ASP A 47 5.57 6.77 10.08
N GLU A 48 6.12 7.25 8.97
CA GLU A 48 6.69 6.42 7.90
C GLU A 48 7.89 5.61 8.42
N GLN A 49 8.80 6.25 9.16
CA GLN A 49 9.97 5.59 9.75
C GLN A 49 9.54 4.52 10.77
N LEU A 50 8.58 4.84 11.63
CA LEU A 50 8.06 3.92 12.64
C LEU A 50 7.31 2.72 12.01
N ARG A 51 6.56 2.92 10.93
CA ARG A 51 5.90 1.82 10.21
C ARG A 51 6.92 0.90 9.54
N LYS A 52 7.91 1.44 8.86
CA LYS A 52 9.02 0.66 8.28
C LYS A 52 9.77 -0.13 9.36
N LEU A 53 10.05 0.51 10.50
CA LEU A 53 10.66 -0.15 11.66
C LEU A 53 9.79 -1.32 12.15
N TYR A 54 8.50 -1.09 12.33
CA TYR A 54 7.56 -2.11 12.82
C TYR A 54 7.47 -3.30 11.87
N GLU A 55 7.29 -3.07 10.58
CA GLU A 55 7.22 -4.13 9.55
C GLU A 55 8.51 -4.96 9.56
N ARG A 56 9.65 -4.28 9.62
CA ARG A 56 10.96 -4.94 9.62
C ARG A 56 11.23 -5.67 10.92
N LEU A 57 10.82 -5.11 12.06
CA LEU A 57 10.90 -5.75 13.38
C LEU A 57 10.12 -7.08 13.40
N VAL A 58 8.88 -7.06 12.89
CA VAL A 58 8.04 -8.28 12.78
C VAL A 58 8.71 -9.33 11.88
N TYR A 59 9.26 -8.92 10.74
CA TYR A 59 9.98 -9.84 9.85
C TYR A 59 11.20 -10.47 10.55
N LEU A 60 12.03 -9.69 11.22
CA LEU A 60 13.24 -10.18 11.90
C LEU A 60 12.90 -11.08 13.08
N ARG A 61 11.85 -10.79 13.83
CA ARG A 61 11.34 -11.67 14.89
C ARG A 61 10.86 -13.02 14.34
N ASN A 62 10.11 -12.99 13.24
CA ASN A 62 9.67 -14.22 12.57
C ASN A 62 10.87 -15.03 12.02
N LEU A 63 11.91 -14.35 11.52
CA LEU A 63 13.14 -15.00 11.08
C LEU A 63 13.85 -15.72 12.23
N GLU A 64 14.01 -15.07 13.39
CA GLU A 64 14.65 -15.69 14.56
C GLU A 64 13.81 -16.86 15.11
N GLU A 65 12.50 -16.71 15.20
CA GLU A 65 11.58 -17.81 15.57
C GLU A 65 11.71 -18.98 14.61
N LYS A 66 11.77 -18.73 13.31
CA LYS A 66 11.96 -19.77 12.29
C LYS A 66 13.29 -20.50 12.47
N LYS A 67 14.37 -19.78 12.77
CA LYS A 67 15.67 -20.39 13.05
C LYS A 67 15.60 -21.34 14.25
N GLU A 68 14.97 -20.91 15.34
CA GLU A 68 14.78 -21.74 16.53
C GLU A 68 13.99 -23.01 16.22
N GLN A 69 12.87 -22.90 15.49
CA GLN A 69 12.06 -24.02 15.05
C GLN A 69 12.86 -25.02 14.20
N VAL A 70 13.66 -24.51 13.27
CA VAL A 70 14.48 -25.35 12.39
C VAL A 70 15.59 -26.05 13.17
N ILE A 71 16.28 -25.35 14.06
CA ILE A 71 17.31 -25.93 14.94
C ILE A 71 16.70 -27.06 15.79
N SER A 72 15.58 -26.81 16.46
CA SER A 72 14.89 -27.82 17.27
C SER A 72 14.51 -29.04 16.46
N SER A 73 13.93 -28.85 15.27
CA SER A 73 13.53 -29.94 14.38
C SER A 73 14.72 -30.80 13.89
N ILE A 74 15.87 -30.21 13.64
CA ILE A 74 17.08 -30.96 13.22
C ILE A 74 17.71 -31.65 14.43
N GLU A 75 17.69 -31.03 15.61
CA GLU A 75 18.19 -31.62 16.86
C GLU A 75 17.39 -32.85 17.27
N GLU A 76 16.06 -32.80 17.16
CA GLU A 76 15.17 -33.95 17.41
C GLU A 76 15.48 -35.13 16.48
N GLN A 77 15.99 -34.87 15.27
CA GLN A 77 16.44 -35.88 14.33
C GLN A 77 17.85 -36.42 14.65
N GLY A 78 18.53 -35.86 15.65
CA GLY A 78 19.92 -36.24 15.99
C GLY A 78 20.95 -35.86 14.92
N LYS A 79 20.64 -34.88 14.05
CA LYS A 79 21.46 -34.52 12.90
C LYS A 79 22.05 -33.11 12.99
N LEU A 80 21.81 -32.38 14.08
CA LEU A 80 22.32 -31.04 14.27
C LEU A 80 23.83 -31.08 14.57
N THR A 81 24.62 -30.41 13.75
CA THR A 81 26.05 -30.19 13.99
C THR A 81 26.29 -28.73 14.43
N GLU A 82 27.40 -28.48 15.14
CA GLU A 82 27.76 -27.10 15.55
C GLU A 82 27.97 -26.17 14.33
N GLU A 83 28.50 -26.68 13.23
CA GLU A 83 28.69 -25.92 12.01
C GLU A 83 27.36 -25.54 11.37
N LEU A 84 26.42 -26.50 11.25
CA LEU A 84 25.08 -26.25 10.71
C LEU A 84 24.31 -25.26 11.57
N LYS A 85 24.39 -25.39 12.90
CA LYS A 85 23.80 -24.44 13.85
C LYS A 85 24.33 -23.02 13.66
N LYS A 86 25.62 -22.86 13.49
CA LYS A 86 26.23 -21.56 13.19
C LYS A 86 25.73 -20.99 11.87
N GLN A 87 25.63 -21.80 10.82
CA GLN A 87 25.11 -21.36 9.51
C GLN A 87 23.66 -20.92 9.62
N ILE A 88 22.79 -21.67 10.32
CA ILE A 88 21.37 -21.28 10.53
C ILE A 88 21.28 -19.96 11.30
N LEU A 89 22.04 -19.82 12.38
CA LEU A 89 22.05 -18.59 13.18
C LEU A 89 22.58 -17.37 12.39
N ALA A 90 23.52 -17.57 11.48
CA ALA A 90 24.08 -16.53 10.61
C ALA A 90 23.18 -16.19 9.41
N ALA A 91 22.18 -17.00 9.09
CA ALA A 91 21.29 -16.73 7.96
C ALA A 91 20.54 -15.40 8.14
N GLU A 92 20.51 -14.57 7.09
CA GLU A 92 19.92 -13.24 7.11
C GLU A 92 18.50 -13.18 6.50
N THR A 93 18.07 -14.28 5.87
CA THR A 93 16.76 -14.37 5.20
C THR A 93 16.08 -15.70 5.47
N LEU A 94 14.74 -15.69 5.41
CA LEU A 94 13.94 -16.93 5.52
C LEU A 94 14.33 -17.95 4.44
N VAL A 95 14.65 -17.50 3.23
CA VAL A 95 15.07 -18.38 2.12
C VAL A 95 16.37 -19.11 2.46
N ALA A 96 17.35 -18.41 3.03
CA ALA A 96 18.60 -19.02 3.46
C ALA A 96 18.38 -20.07 4.55
N VAL A 97 17.50 -19.81 5.51
CA VAL A 97 17.12 -20.79 6.55
C VAL A 97 16.44 -22.00 5.94
N GLU A 98 15.52 -21.79 5.00
CA GLU A 98 14.81 -22.90 4.31
C GLU A 98 15.77 -23.75 3.46
N ASP A 99 16.75 -23.15 2.80
CA ASP A 99 17.78 -23.90 2.05
C ASP A 99 18.63 -24.78 2.97
N LEU A 100 19.03 -24.28 4.14
CA LEU A 100 19.77 -25.04 5.14
C LEU A 100 18.91 -26.17 5.78
N TYR A 101 17.62 -25.95 5.92
CA TYR A 101 16.68 -26.92 6.49
C TYR A 101 16.26 -28.00 5.47
N ARG A 102 16.37 -27.73 4.17
CA ARG A 102 15.87 -28.56 3.08
C ARG A 102 16.30 -30.04 3.15
N PRO A 103 17.56 -30.42 3.46
CA PRO A 103 17.97 -31.82 3.61
C PRO A 103 17.27 -32.56 4.75
N TYR A 104 16.82 -31.83 5.79
CA TYR A 104 16.26 -32.35 7.03
C TYR A 104 14.74 -32.30 7.09
N ARG A 105 14.13 -31.57 6.14
CA ARG A 105 12.69 -31.40 6.06
C ARG A 105 12.04 -32.74 5.70
N PRO A 106 10.94 -33.15 6.39
CA PRO A 106 10.16 -34.32 6.00
C PRO A 106 9.71 -34.20 4.52
N LYS A 107 10.16 -35.12 3.70
CA LYS A 107 9.84 -35.16 2.27
C LYS A 107 8.74 -36.18 2.00
N ARG A 108 7.92 -35.92 0.98
CA ARG A 108 7.07 -36.96 0.39
C ARG A 108 7.96 -38.00 -0.28
N ARG A 109 7.41 -39.20 -0.54
CA ARG A 109 8.14 -40.26 -1.21
C ARG A 109 8.68 -39.83 -2.57
N THR A 110 9.99 -39.61 -2.65
CA THR A 110 10.73 -39.16 -3.84
C THR A 110 11.38 -40.36 -4.55
N ARG A 111 11.92 -40.15 -5.77
CA ARG A 111 12.73 -41.16 -6.47
C ARG A 111 13.94 -41.57 -5.62
N ALA A 112 14.60 -40.61 -4.99
CA ALA A 112 15.72 -40.85 -4.09
C ALA A 112 15.31 -41.68 -2.86
N THR A 113 14.16 -41.38 -2.24
CA THR A 113 13.62 -42.19 -1.12
C THR A 113 13.37 -43.62 -1.54
N ILE A 114 12.75 -43.83 -2.72
CA ILE A 114 12.51 -45.19 -3.27
C ILE A 114 13.84 -45.91 -3.51
N ALA A 115 14.86 -45.20 -4.08
CA ALA A 115 16.17 -45.78 -4.31
C ALA A 115 16.89 -46.18 -2.99
N LYS A 116 16.71 -45.38 -1.92
CA LYS A 116 17.23 -45.72 -0.58
C LYS A 116 16.52 -46.93 0.01
N GLU A 117 15.20 -47.03 -0.12
CA GLU A 117 14.43 -48.20 0.29
C GLU A 117 14.93 -49.48 -0.44
N LYS A 118 15.36 -49.36 -1.70
CA LYS A 118 15.97 -50.45 -2.48
C LYS A 118 17.40 -50.77 -2.06
N GLY A 119 18.00 -50.00 -1.14
CA GLY A 119 19.35 -50.25 -0.62
C GLY A 119 20.48 -49.75 -1.53
N LEU A 120 20.22 -48.69 -2.36
CA LEU A 120 21.17 -48.20 -3.32
C LEU A 120 22.08 -47.07 -2.80
N GLU A 121 21.95 -46.69 -1.52
CA GLU A 121 22.83 -45.65 -0.90
C GLU A 121 24.32 -45.99 -0.99
N PRO A 122 24.80 -47.25 -0.74
CA PRO A 122 26.22 -47.53 -0.85
C PRO A 122 26.75 -47.39 -2.29
N LEU A 123 25.94 -47.71 -3.31
CA LEU A 123 26.30 -47.49 -4.69
C LEU A 123 26.40 -46.00 -5.02
N ALA A 124 25.46 -45.19 -4.54
CA ALA A 124 25.52 -43.74 -4.65
C ALA A 124 26.80 -43.17 -3.99
N ALA A 125 27.17 -43.67 -2.81
CA ALA A 125 28.39 -43.29 -2.12
C ALA A 125 29.65 -43.67 -2.93
N LEU A 126 29.71 -44.85 -3.54
CA LEU A 126 30.80 -45.30 -4.37
C LEU A 126 30.98 -44.37 -5.57
N ILE A 127 29.89 -43.99 -6.26
CA ILE A 127 29.92 -43.08 -7.39
C ILE A 127 30.42 -41.69 -6.93
N THR A 128 29.92 -41.19 -5.81
CA THR A 128 30.30 -39.90 -5.26
C THR A 128 31.77 -39.82 -4.81
N LEU A 129 32.33 -40.92 -4.30
CA LEU A 129 33.73 -41.01 -3.91
C LEU A 129 34.70 -40.93 -5.09
N GLN A 130 34.27 -41.28 -6.32
CA GLN A 130 35.03 -41.14 -7.58
C GLN A 130 36.38 -41.87 -7.58
N LYS A 131 36.51 -42.97 -6.82
CA LYS A 131 37.75 -43.73 -6.64
C LYS A 131 37.71 -45.13 -7.26
N THR A 132 36.61 -45.51 -7.90
CA THR A 132 36.49 -46.84 -8.53
C THR A 132 37.50 -47.02 -9.68
N LYS A 133 38.00 -48.22 -9.79
CA LYS A 133 38.95 -48.62 -10.86
C LYS A 133 38.30 -49.57 -11.89
N GLU A 134 37.01 -49.88 -11.69
CA GLU A 134 36.24 -50.79 -12.50
C GLU A 134 34.98 -50.10 -13.04
N PRO A 135 34.41 -50.61 -14.16
CA PRO A 135 33.14 -50.11 -14.68
C PRO A 135 32.04 -50.15 -13.61
N LEU A 136 31.19 -49.12 -13.60
CA LEU A 136 30.09 -49.02 -12.59
C LEU A 136 29.08 -50.16 -12.70
N GLU A 137 28.87 -50.70 -13.90
CA GLU A 137 27.98 -51.84 -14.14
C GLU A 137 28.38 -53.04 -13.32
N LYS A 138 29.70 -53.31 -13.22
CA LYS A 138 30.22 -54.42 -12.42
C LYS A 138 29.96 -54.21 -10.91
N ALA A 139 30.15 -53.01 -10.42
CA ALA A 139 29.84 -52.67 -9.03
C ALA A 139 28.32 -52.74 -8.75
N ALA A 140 27.52 -52.38 -9.76
CA ALA A 140 26.06 -52.33 -9.66
C ALA A 140 25.40 -53.74 -9.68
N GLU A 141 26.05 -54.73 -10.25
CA GLU A 141 25.55 -56.14 -10.22
C GLU A 141 25.28 -56.65 -8.82
N ALA A 142 26.05 -56.23 -7.83
CA ALA A 142 25.85 -56.63 -6.42
C ALA A 142 24.54 -56.11 -5.80
N TYR A 143 23.88 -55.14 -6.45
CA TYR A 143 22.62 -54.52 -5.95
C TYR A 143 21.38 -55.00 -6.71
N ILE A 144 21.53 -55.92 -7.69
CA ILE A 144 20.37 -56.53 -8.38
C ILE A 144 19.59 -57.38 -7.42
N SER A 145 18.29 -57.15 -7.29
CA SER A 145 17.40 -57.87 -6.40
C SER A 145 15.95 -57.76 -6.88
N GLU A 146 15.37 -58.89 -7.30
CA GLU A 146 13.93 -58.93 -7.65
C GLU A 146 13.04 -58.54 -6.48
N GLU A 147 13.39 -58.96 -5.25
CA GLU A 147 12.67 -58.66 -4.04
C GLU A 147 12.58 -57.13 -3.76
N LYS A 148 13.66 -56.40 -4.09
CA LYS A 148 13.74 -54.95 -3.93
C LYS A 148 13.34 -54.18 -5.21
N GLY A 149 12.96 -54.90 -6.27
CA GLY A 149 12.57 -54.31 -7.54
C GLY A 149 13.71 -53.59 -8.28
N VAL A 150 14.94 -54.16 -8.21
CA VAL A 150 16.11 -53.75 -8.99
C VAL A 150 16.41 -54.86 -9.98
N GLU A 151 16.01 -54.69 -11.22
CA GLU A 151 16.02 -55.74 -12.23
C GLU A 151 17.35 -55.86 -12.98
N SER A 152 18.11 -54.76 -13.05
CA SER A 152 19.37 -54.65 -13.81
C SER A 152 20.39 -53.75 -13.12
N ALA A 153 21.67 -53.90 -13.52
CA ALA A 153 22.75 -52.99 -13.13
C ALA A 153 22.45 -51.53 -13.53
N LYS A 154 21.76 -51.33 -14.65
CA LYS A 154 21.33 -50.01 -15.11
C LYS A 154 20.30 -49.41 -14.18
N ASP A 155 19.35 -50.17 -13.69
CA ASP A 155 18.35 -49.71 -12.72
C ASP A 155 19.00 -49.36 -11.38
N ALA A 156 19.99 -50.13 -10.94
CA ALA A 156 20.76 -49.84 -9.73
C ALA A 156 21.52 -48.50 -9.87
N ILE A 157 22.21 -48.27 -11.00
CA ILE A 157 22.92 -47.02 -11.26
C ILE A 157 21.95 -45.86 -11.35
N SER A 158 20.83 -46.02 -12.05
CA SER A 158 19.78 -44.98 -12.15
C SER A 158 19.23 -44.59 -10.78
N GLY A 159 18.95 -45.55 -9.92
CA GLY A 159 18.52 -45.25 -8.56
C GLY A 159 19.59 -44.62 -7.70
N ALA A 160 20.84 -44.97 -7.85
CA ALA A 160 21.98 -44.35 -7.19
C ALA A 160 22.13 -42.87 -7.67
N CYS A 161 21.94 -42.63 -8.96
CA CYS A 161 21.93 -41.29 -9.54
C CYS A 161 20.77 -40.42 -9.01
N ASP A 162 19.59 -40.97 -8.81
CA ASP A 162 18.46 -40.26 -8.18
C ASP A 162 18.79 -39.79 -6.75
N ILE A 163 19.52 -40.62 -5.97
CA ILE A 163 20.00 -40.22 -4.64
C ILE A 163 21.01 -39.06 -4.73
N ILE A 164 21.96 -39.17 -5.65
CA ILE A 164 22.99 -38.13 -5.87
C ILE A 164 22.35 -36.83 -6.36
N ALA A 165 21.42 -36.92 -7.32
CA ALA A 165 20.71 -35.75 -7.85
C ALA A 165 19.95 -34.99 -6.77
N GLU A 166 19.26 -35.69 -5.86
CA GLU A 166 18.59 -35.08 -4.74
C GLU A 166 19.58 -34.44 -3.77
N SER A 167 20.70 -35.11 -3.48
CA SER A 167 21.75 -34.55 -2.61
C SER A 167 22.35 -33.27 -3.17
N ILE A 168 22.61 -33.19 -4.48
CA ILE A 168 23.06 -31.98 -5.15
C ILE A 168 22.01 -30.88 -5.06
N SER A 169 20.74 -31.24 -5.25
CA SER A 169 19.65 -30.26 -5.19
C SER A 169 19.37 -29.71 -3.78
N ASP A 170 19.78 -30.43 -2.75
CA ASP A 170 19.59 -30.06 -1.35
C ASP A 170 20.77 -29.24 -0.79
N GLU A 171 21.87 -29.13 -1.54
CA GLU A 171 23.03 -28.37 -1.09
C GLU A 171 22.74 -26.85 -1.11
N ALA A 172 22.67 -26.24 0.07
CA ALA A 172 22.29 -24.85 0.25
C ALA A 172 23.25 -23.88 -0.49
N ALA A 173 24.55 -24.16 -0.48
CA ALA A 173 25.55 -23.33 -1.15
C ALA A 173 25.35 -23.30 -2.67
N TYR A 174 24.96 -24.42 -3.28
CA TYR A 174 24.68 -24.48 -4.71
C TYR A 174 23.42 -23.69 -5.05
N ARG A 175 22.37 -23.85 -4.27
CA ARG A 175 21.10 -23.14 -4.46
C ARG A 175 21.30 -21.63 -4.36
N THR A 176 22.01 -21.17 -3.35
CA THR A 176 22.31 -19.74 -3.15
C THR A 176 23.04 -19.17 -4.35
N TRP A 177 24.13 -19.83 -4.77
CA TRP A 177 24.91 -19.35 -5.91
C TRP A 177 24.11 -19.34 -7.22
N ILE A 178 23.30 -20.38 -7.47
CA ILE A 178 22.46 -20.49 -8.68
C ILE A 178 21.41 -19.38 -8.68
N ARG A 179 20.75 -19.13 -7.54
CA ARG A 179 19.75 -18.07 -7.39
C ARG A 179 20.37 -16.70 -7.65
N GLU A 180 21.46 -16.37 -7.00
CA GLU A 180 22.18 -15.10 -7.19
C GLU A 180 22.66 -14.91 -8.63
N THR A 181 23.15 -15.99 -9.25
CA THR A 181 23.60 -15.95 -10.65
C THR A 181 22.43 -15.75 -11.59
N THR A 182 21.28 -16.40 -11.34
CA THR A 182 20.06 -16.21 -12.12
C THR A 182 19.51 -14.80 -11.96
N MET A 183 19.48 -14.25 -10.75
CA MET A 183 19.09 -12.85 -10.52
C MET A 183 19.97 -11.85 -11.26
N ARG A 184 21.26 -12.09 -11.33
CA ARG A 184 22.23 -11.18 -11.96
C ARG A 184 22.31 -11.30 -13.48
N LYS A 185 22.29 -12.53 -14.02
CA LYS A 185 22.54 -12.83 -15.44
C LYS A 185 21.33 -13.38 -16.19
N GLY A 186 20.31 -13.82 -15.49
CA GLY A 186 19.10 -14.38 -16.08
C GLY A 186 18.26 -13.34 -16.83
N LYS A 187 17.35 -13.84 -17.63
CA LYS A 187 16.40 -13.05 -18.41
C LYS A 187 14.98 -13.50 -18.12
N VAL A 188 14.05 -12.54 -18.14
CA VAL A 188 12.63 -12.84 -18.19
C VAL A 188 12.19 -12.81 -19.63
N THR A 189 11.57 -13.89 -20.08
CA THR A 189 11.01 -14.01 -21.43
C THR A 189 9.51 -14.18 -21.36
N SER A 190 8.80 -13.64 -22.34
CA SER A 190 7.36 -13.81 -22.49
C SER A 190 7.01 -14.05 -23.94
N GLN A 191 6.07 -14.96 -24.15
CA GLN A 191 5.53 -15.28 -25.46
C GLN A 191 4.01 -15.34 -25.42
N ALA A 192 3.36 -14.91 -26.50
CA ALA A 192 1.91 -15.07 -26.65
C ALA A 192 1.55 -16.56 -26.72
N LYS A 193 0.42 -16.93 -26.10
CA LYS A 193 -0.17 -18.25 -26.31
C LYS A 193 -0.87 -18.35 -27.65
N ASP A 194 -1.48 -17.24 -28.09
CA ASP A 194 -2.06 -17.05 -29.41
C ASP A 194 -1.60 -15.69 -29.95
N PRO A 195 -0.67 -15.67 -30.92
CA PRO A 195 -0.13 -14.42 -31.47
C PRO A 195 -1.17 -13.56 -32.21
N GLU A 196 -2.27 -14.14 -32.66
CA GLU A 196 -3.34 -13.44 -33.39
C GLU A 196 -4.40 -12.83 -32.46
N ALA A 197 -4.35 -13.13 -31.17
CA ALA A 197 -5.30 -12.58 -30.20
C ALA A 197 -5.01 -11.11 -29.91
N GLU A 198 -5.98 -10.24 -30.10
CA GLU A 198 -5.89 -8.84 -29.69
C GLU A 198 -5.98 -8.72 -28.16
N SER A 199 -5.02 -8.07 -27.53
CA SER A 199 -5.04 -7.83 -26.10
C SER A 199 -4.22 -6.59 -25.71
N VAL A 200 -4.35 -6.15 -24.46
CA VAL A 200 -3.51 -5.09 -23.88
C VAL A 200 -2.07 -5.54 -23.63
N TYR A 201 -1.77 -6.82 -23.86
CA TYR A 201 -0.45 -7.44 -23.63
C TYR A 201 0.39 -7.61 -24.88
N GLU A 202 -0.01 -7.07 -26.03
CA GLU A 202 0.71 -7.23 -27.32
C GLU A 202 2.19 -6.86 -27.23
N MET A 203 2.54 -5.86 -26.43
CA MET A 203 3.94 -5.48 -26.21
C MET A 203 4.79 -6.55 -25.50
N TYR A 204 4.16 -7.58 -24.93
CA TYR A 204 4.80 -8.71 -24.25
C TYR A 204 4.68 -10.02 -25.01
N TYR A 205 4.17 -10.03 -26.25
CA TYR A 205 4.02 -11.25 -27.07
C TYR A 205 5.35 -11.84 -27.51
N GLU A 206 6.35 -10.98 -27.71
CA GLU A 206 7.75 -11.36 -27.92
C GLU A 206 8.58 -10.41 -27.03
N PHE A 207 8.81 -10.81 -25.79
CA PHE A 207 9.47 -9.96 -24.82
C PHE A 207 10.65 -10.67 -24.16
N GLU A 208 11.76 -9.96 -24.05
CA GLU A 208 12.95 -10.39 -23.33
C GLU A 208 13.58 -9.20 -22.60
N GLU A 209 13.85 -9.35 -21.31
CA GLU A 209 14.60 -8.36 -20.53
C GLU A 209 15.40 -9.02 -19.42
N ALA A 210 16.59 -8.47 -19.09
CA ALA A 210 17.41 -8.97 -18.01
C ALA A 210 16.67 -8.84 -16.65
N VAL A 211 16.70 -9.91 -15.85
CA VAL A 211 16.08 -9.97 -14.51
C VAL A 211 16.48 -8.76 -13.67
N ALA A 212 17.77 -8.41 -13.66
CA ALA A 212 18.31 -7.31 -12.85
C ALA A 212 17.81 -5.91 -13.27
N LYS A 213 17.21 -5.76 -14.45
CA LYS A 213 16.76 -4.48 -15.01
C LYS A 213 15.24 -4.37 -15.11
N LEU A 214 14.53 -5.47 -14.88
CA LEU A 214 13.10 -5.54 -15.10
C LEU A 214 12.33 -4.67 -14.08
N ALA A 215 11.59 -3.70 -14.61
CA ALA A 215 10.80 -2.78 -13.78
C ALA A 215 9.56 -3.45 -13.17
N GLY A 216 9.18 -3.06 -11.95
CA GLY A 216 8.08 -3.66 -11.19
C GLY A 216 6.74 -3.68 -11.94
N HIS A 217 6.37 -2.59 -12.62
CA HIS A 217 5.12 -2.53 -13.38
C HIS A 217 5.06 -3.55 -14.54
N ARG A 218 6.22 -3.89 -15.15
CA ARG A 218 6.30 -4.92 -16.18
C ARG A 218 6.10 -6.31 -15.60
N ILE A 219 6.66 -6.57 -14.42
CA ILE A 219 6.45 -7.83 -13.70
C ILE A 219 4.97 -8.04 -13.41
N LEU A 220 4.29 -7.01 -12.89
CA LEU A 220 2.85 -7.09 -12.60
C LEU A 220 2.02 -7.27 -13.88
N ALA A 221 2.38 -6.61 -14.97
CA ALA A 221 1.74 -6.78 -16.28
C ALA A 221 1.91 -8.20 -16.82
N LEU A 222 3.15 -8.75 -16.77
CA LEU A 222 3.46 -10.11 -17.19
C LEU A 222 2.69 -11.15 -16.37
N ASN A 223 2.66 -11.00 -15.05
CA ASN A 223 1.93 -11.89 -14.15
C ASN A 223 0.42 -11.88 -14.44
N ARG A 224 -0.16 -10.71 -14.71
CA ARG A 224 -1.57 -10.59 -15.08
C ARG A 224 -1.87 -11.19 -16.44
N GLY A 225 -1.03 -10.94 -17.45
CA GLY A 225 -1.17 -11.53 -18.78
C GLY A 225 -1.07 -13.06 -18.77
N GLU A 226 -0.23 -13.62 -17.91
CA GLU A 226 -0.12 -15.07 -17.69
C GLU A 226 -1.37 -15.63 -16.98
N LYS A 227 -1.85 -14.96 -15.92
CA LYS A 227 -3.10 -15.30 -15.20
C LYS A 227 -4.32 -15.29 -16.11
N GLU A 228 -4.41 -14.31 -17.01
CA GLU A 228 -5.47 -14.16 -18.01
C GLU A 228 -5.26 -15.06 -19.24
N LYS A 229 -4.19 -15.87 -19.25
CA LYS A 229 -3.86 -16.87 -20.29
C LYS A 229 -3.49 -16.30 -21.66
N PHE A 230 -3.10 -15.04 -21.75
CA PHE A 230 -2.56 -14.46 -22.97
C PHE A 230 -1.07 -14.76 -23.13
N LEU A 231 -0.33 -14.84 -22.03
CA LEU A 231 1.13 -14.98 -22.02
C LEU A 231 1.58 -16.31 -21.42
N THR A 232 2.77 -16.73 -21.84
CA THR A 232 3.61 -17.71 -21.14
C THR A 232 4.90 -17.00 -20.73
N VAL A 233 5.16 -16.93 -19.43
CA VAL A 233 6.31 -16.20 -18.86
C VAL A 233 7.31 -17.16 -18.23
N LYS A 234 8.59 -16.98 -18.52
CA LYS A 234 9.69 -17.81 -17.97
C LYS A 234 10.83 -16.95 -17.48
N VAL A 235 11.60 -17.49 -16.55
CA VAL A 235 12.93 -16.99 -16.20
C VAL A 235 13.96 -17.93 -16.79
N GLU A 236 14.70 -17.45 -17.77
CA GLU A 236 15.80 -18.18 -18.39
C GLU A 236 17.09 -17.91 -17.62
N ALA A 237 17.56 -18.95 -16.94
CA ALA A 237 18.82 -18.91 -16.20
C ALA A 237 20.02 -19.11 -17.16
N PRO A 238 21.23 -18.68 -16.80
CA PRO A 238 22.45 -18.96 -17.55
C PRO A 238 22.88 -20.42 -17.32
N GLU A 239 22.20 -21.38 -17.97
CA GLU A 239 22.30 -22.81 -17.73
C GLU A 239 23.73 -23.34 -17.90
N GLU A 240 24.43 -22.91 -18.96
CA GLU A 240 25.83 -23.35 -19.19
C GLU A 240 26.77 -22.94 -18.04
N ASP A 241 26.63 -21.73 -17.52
CA ASP A 241 27.44 -21.27 -16.39
C ASP A 241 27.11 -22.07 -15.12
N ILE A 242 25.83 -22.40 -14.93
CA ILE A 242 25.34 -23.17 -13.78
C ILE A 242 25.83 -24.60 -13.83
N LEU A 243 25.68 -25.27 -14.95
CA LEU A 243 26.16 -26.65 -15.11
C LEU A 243 27.67 -26.73 -14.93
N ARG A 244 28.44 -25.80 -15.53
CA ARG A 244 29.89 -25.70 -15.35
C ARG A 244 30.28 -25.47 -13.88
N TYR A 245 29.55 -24.65 -13.16
CA TYR A 245 29.75 -24.46 -11.72
C TYR A 245 29.50 -25.73 -10.93
N LEU A 246 28.39 -26.43 -11.16
CA LEU A 246 28.05 -27.67 -10.48
C LEU A 246 29.05 -28.78 -10.79
N GLU A 247 29.46 -28.91 -12.05
CA GLU A 247 30.51 -29.89 -12.46
C GLU A 247 31.82 -29.66 -11.69
N ARG A 248 32.28 -28.40 -11.57
CA ARG A 248 33.49 -28.07 -10.81
C ARG A 248 33.38 -28.38 -9.31
N LYS A 249 32.20 -28.33 -8.76
CA LYS A 249 31.93 -28.58 -7.33
C LYS A 249 31.77 -30.08 -7.03
N VAL A 250 31.10 -30.81 -7.91
CA VAL A 250 30.74 -32.21 -7.71
C VAL A 250 31.80 -33.15 -8.26
N ILE A 251 32.34 -32.89 -9.45
CA ILE A 251 33.38 -33.74 -10.10
C ILE A 251 34.75 -33.29 -9.61
N ARG A 252 35.35 -34.10 -8.73
CA ARG A 252 36.65 -33.80 -8.10
C ARG A 252 37.82 -34.44 -8.81
N THR A 253 37.56 -35.53 -9.56
CA THR A 253 38.53 -36.30 -10.29
C THR A 253 37.99 -36.66 -11.67
N GLU A 254 38.87 -36.68 -12.69
CA GLU A 254 38.53 -37.17 -14.03
C GLU A 254 38.51 -38.70 -14.10
N ASN A 255 37.70 -39.32 -13.24
CA ASN A 255 37.53 -40.75 -13.23
C ASN A 255 36.68 -41.17 -14.45
N PRO A 256 37.22 -42.05 -15.37
CA PRO A 256 36.53 -42.40 -16.61
C PRO A 256 35.19 -43.14 -16.40
N TYR A 257 35.00 -43.76 -15.26
CA TYR A 257 33.77 -44.53 -14.93
C TYR A 257 32.71 -43.70 -14.25
N THR A 258 33.09 -42.72 -13.43
CA THR A 258 32.14 -41.91 -12.64
C THR A 258 31.87 -40.54 -13.23
N ALA A 259 32.84 -39.91 -13.89
CA ALA A 259 32.67 -38.55 -14.39
C ALA A 259 31.56 -38.39 -15.44
N PRO A 260 31.39 -39.29 -16.44
CA PRO A 260 30.26 -39.20 -17.37
C PRO A 260 28.89 -39.32 -16.68
N VAL A 261 28.78 -40.29 -15.77
CA VAL A 261 27.53 -40.52 -15.01
C VAL A 261 27.20 -39.37 -14.10
N LEU A 262 28.22 -38.76 -13.47
CA LEU A 262 28.02 -37.59 -12.64
C LEU A 262 27.61 -36.36 -13.47
N LYS A 263 28.13 -36.17 -14.67
CA LYS A 263 27.69 -35.08 -15.58
C LYS A 263 26.23 -35.21 -15.94
N GLU A 264 25.77 -36.39 -16.30
CA GLU A 264 24.35 -36.66 -16.58
C GLU A 264 23.49 -36.45 -15.33
N THR A 265 23.97 -36.89 -14.16
CA THR A 265 23.27 -36.72 -12.87
C THR A 265 23.16 -35.25 -12.47
N ILE A 266 24.21 -34.46 -12.69
CA ILE A 266 24.21 -33.00 -12.48
C ILE A 266 23.17 -32.32 -13.37
N ALA A 267 23.15 -32.65 -14.66
CA ALA A 267 22.18 -32.13 -15.61
C ALA A 267 20.75 -32.50 -15.21
N ASP A 268 20.50 -33.78 -14.80
CA ASP A 268 19.19 -34.20 -14.29
C ASP A 268 18.80 -33.45 -13.00
N SER A 269 19.73 -33.33 -12.04
CA SER A 269 19.51 -32.59 -10.81
C SER A 269 19.10 -31.14 -11.06
N TYR A 270 19.81 -30.48 -11.97
CA TYR A 270 19.48 -29.10 -12.34
C TYR A 270 18.14 -29.02 -13.06
N ASN A 271 17.94 -29.74 -14.15
CA ASN A 271 16.75 -29.60 -14.99
C ASN A 271 15.47 -30.07 -14.31
N ARG A 272 15.54 -31.09 -13.47
CA ARG A 272 14.36 -31.67 -12.82
C ARG A 272 14.08 -31.07 -11.43
N LEU A 273 15.11 -30.76 -10.65
CA LEU A 273 14.95 -30.41 -9.23
C LEU A 273 15.30 -28.94 -8.94
N ILE A 274 16.47 -28.46 -9.38
CA ILE A 274 16.97 -27.13 -9.02
C ILE A 274 16.34 -26.05 -9.89
N GLY A 275 16.46 -26.16 -11.20
CA GLY A 275 16.04 -25.13 -12.16
C GLY A 275 14.59 -24.69 -11.97
N PRO A 276 13.58 -25.61 -11.99
CA PRO A 276 12.20 -25.23 -11.79
C PRO A 276 11.89 -24.63 -10.41
N ALA A 277 12.66 -25.01 -9.38
CA ALA A 277 12.51 -24.45 -8.05
C ALA A 277 13.06 -23.02 -7.98
N ILE A 278 14.27 -22.82 -8.47
CA ILE A 278 14.92 -21.50 -8.51
C ILE A 278 14.14 -20.53 -9.42
N GLU A 279 13.62 -20.98 -10.55
CA GLU A 279 12.75 -20.17 -11.41
C GLU A 279 11.56 -19.63 -10.64
N ARG A 280 10.86 -20.49 -9.89
CA ARG A 280 9.72 -20.05 -9.04
C ARG A 280 10.18 -19.09 -7.94
N GLU A 281 11.30 -19.37 -7.30
CA GLU A 281 11.83 -18.51 -6.23
C GLU A 281 12.20 -17.12 -6.77
N VAL A 282 12.87 -17.05 -7.93
CA VAL A 282 13.20 -15.79 -8.59
C VAL A 282 11.95 -15.02 -9.01
N ARG A 283 10.96 -15.71 -9.61
CA ARG A 283 9.69 -15.09 -9.98
C ARG A 283 8.93 -14.56 -8.76
N ASN A 284 8.92 -15.30 -7.65
CA ASN A 284 8.30 -14.85 -6.42
C ASN A 284 9.01 -13.62 -5.85
N GLU A 285 10.34 -13.63 -5.81
CA GLU A 285 11.12 -12.48 -5.33
C GLU A 285 10.88 -11.22 -6.18
N LEU A 286 10.86 -11.38 -7.51
CA LEU A 286 10.53 -10.27 -8.42
C LEU A 286 9.11 -9.75 -8.19
N THR A 287 8.15 -10.65 -8.00
CA THR A 287 6.75 -10.29 -7.73
C THR A 287 6.61 -9.56 -6.39
N GLU A 288 7.21 -10.08 -5.33
CA GLU A 288 7.20 -9.43 -4.01
C GLU A 288 7.79 -8.03 -4.05
N LYS A 289 8.95 -7.86 -4.69
CA LYS A 289 9.56 -6.53 -4.86
C LYS A 289 8.69 -5.57 -5.68
N ALA A 290 8.06 -6.08 -6.74
CA ALA A 290 7.16 -5.29 -7.57
C ALA A 290 5.89 -4.87 -6.81
N GLU A 291 5.31 -5.79 -6.03
CA GLU A 291 4.16 -5.52 -5.17
C GLU A 291 4.50 -4.51 -4.08
N ASP A 292 5.64 -4.64 -3.42
CA ASP A 292 6.10 -3.72 -2.37
C ASP A 292 6.24 -2.29 -2.90
N GLY A 293 6.90 -2.14 -4.04
CA GLY A 293 7.03 -0.83 -4.69
C GLY A 293 5.67 -0.25 -5.11
N ALA A 294 4.77 -1.08 -5.64
CA ALA A 294 3.43 -0.64 -6.03
C ALA A 294 2.58 -0.25 -4.80
N ILE A 295 2.61 -1.03 -3.72
CA ILE A 295 1.88 -0.74 -2.48
C ILE A 295 2.37 0.57 -1.85
N GLU A 296 3.67 0.85 -1.88
CA GLU A 296 4.21 2.14 -1.41
C GLU A 296 3.63 3.32 -2.22
N VAL A 297 3.60 3.20 -3.55
CA VAL A 297 2.98 4.22 -4.42
C VAL A 297 1.49 4.36 -4.12
N PHE A 298 0.77 3.25 -3.95
CA PHE A 298 -0.66 3.29 -3.63
C PHE A 298 -0.92 3.95 -2.28
N GLY A 299 -0.07 3.69 -1.29
CA GLY A 299 -0.13 4.36 0.00
C GLY A 299 0.03 5.87 -0.13
N LYS A 300 0.99 6.34 -0.91
CA LYS A 300 1.20 7.77 -1.18
C LYS A 300 0.00 8.39 -1.92
N ASN A 301 -0.52 7.71 -2.94
CA ASN A 301 -1.71 8.16 -3.66
C ASN A 301 -2.94 8.25 -2.75
N LEU A 302 -3.16 7.25 -1.91
CA LEU A 302 -4.25 7.26 -0.92
C LEU A 302 -4.09 8.40 0.09
N HIS A 303 -2.87 8.60 0.61
CA HIS A 303 -2.57 9.71 1.52
C HIS A 303 -2.96 11.06 0.91
N GLN A 304 -2.61 11.30 -0.35
CA GLN A 304 -2.94 12.55 -1.05
C GLN A 304 -4.45 12.72 -1.22
N LEU A 305 -5.18 11.65 -1.55
CA LEU A 305 -6.64 11.69 -1.65
C LEU A 305 -7.31 12.02 -0.31
N LEU A 306 -6.85 11.39 0.77
CA LEU A 306 -7.41 11.59 2.11
C LEU A 306 -7.07 12.97 2.68
N MET A 307 -5.92 13.51 2.32
CA MET A 307 -5.42 14.80 2.80
C MET A 307 -5.84 15.99 1.91
N GLN A 308 -6.72 15.79 0.94
CA GLN A 308 -7.31 16.89 0.19
C GLN A 308 -8.09 17.85 1.10
N PRO A 309 -7.96 19.18 0.89
CA PRO A 309 -8.68 20.15 1.69
C PRO A 309 -10.19 19.96 1.59
N PRO A 310 -10.91 19.98 2.71
CA PRO A 310 -12.38 19.97 2.70
C PRO A 310 -12.93 21.27 2.12
N ILE A 311 -14.06 21.20 1.42
CA ILE A 311 -14.84 22.36 0.99
C ILE A 311 -16.02 22.50 1.93
N ALA A 312 -15.77 23.00 3.12
CA ALA A 312 -16.79 23.20 4.15
C ALA A 312 -17.70 24.41 3.88
N GLY A 313 -18.87 24.45 4.52
CA GLY A 313 -19.78 25.58 4.50
C GLY A 313 -20.46 25.82 3.14
N LYS A 314 -20.62 24.77 2.31
CA LYS A 314 -21.29 24.83 1.02
C LYS A 314 -22.39 23.79 0.93
N VAL A 315 -23.53 24.19 0.33
CA VAL A 315 -24.58 23.24 -0.07
C VAL A 315 -24.15 22.60 -1.39
N VAL A 316 -24.08 21.28 -1.40
CA VAL A 316 -23.57 20.49 -2.52
C VAL A 316 -24.66 19.61 -3.10
N LEU A 317 -24.81 19.63 -4.43
CA LEU A 317 -25.61 18.69 -5.19
C LEU A 317 -24.70 17.52 -5.64
N GLY A 318 -24.82 16.36 -5.01
CA GLY A 318 -24.17 15.13 -5.44
C GLY A 318 -24.90 14.54 -6.64
N TRP A 319 -24.11 14.09 -7.62
CA TRP A 319 -24.60 13.58 -8.89
C TRP A 319 -23.94 12.23 -9.20
N ASP A 320 -24.73 11.18 -9.09
CA ASP A 320 -24.32 9.82 -9.49
C ASP A 320 -24.79 9.59 -10.93
N PRO A 321 -23.88 9.66 -11.94
CA PRO A 321 -24.24 9.61 -13.33
C PRO A 321 -24.64 8.20 -13.75
N ALA A 322 -25.66 8.07 -14.57
CA ALA A 322 -26.09 6.80 -15.15
C ALA A 322 -26.86 7.01 -16.45
N PHE A 323 -26.83 6.02 -17.34
CA PHE A 323 -27.60 6.06 -18.58
C PHE A 323 -29.08 5.68 -18.37
N ARG A 324 -29.38 4.41 -18.47
CA ARG A 324 -30.77 3.89 -18.52
C ARG A 324 -31.56 4.10 -17.23
N THR A 325 -30.90 3.98 -16.08
CA THR A 325 -31.57 4.04 -14.77
C THR A 325 -31.82 5.47 -14.28
N GLY A 326 -31.37 6.48 -15.02
CA GLY A 326 -31.39 7.88 -14.64
C GLY A 326 -30.30 8.26 -13.64
N CYS A 327 -29.88 9.51 -13.69
CA CYS A 327 -28.91 10.07 -12.75
C CYS A 327 -29.56 10.32 -11.39
N LYS A 328 -28.95 9.83 -10.31
CA LYS A 328 -29.43 10.02 -8.94
C LYS A 328 -28.77 11.25 -8.36
N LEU A 329 -29.58 12.08 -7.74
CA LEU A 329 -29.16 13.35 -7.17
C LEU A 329 -29.46 13.39 -5.67
N ALA A 330 -28.54 13.95 -4.91
CA ALA A 330 -28.72 14.23 -3.48
C ALA A 330 -28.24 15.64 -3.16
N VAL A 331 -29.10 16.44 -2.54
CA VAL A 331 -28.70 17.75 -2.00
C VAL A 331 -28.26 17.56 -0.56
N VAL A 332 -27.06 17.99 -0.27
CA VAL A 332 -26.44 17.88 1.05
C VAL A 332 -26.16 19.30 1.55
N ASP A 333 -26.63 19.60 2.76
CA ASP A 333 -26.41 20.90 3.38
C ASP A 333 -24.96 21.10 3.86
N GLU A 334 -24.67 22.26 4.42
CA GLU A 334 -23.34 22.65 4.89
C GLU A 334 -22.79 21.72 5.99
N THR A 335 -23.67 20.98 6.68
CA THR A 335 -23.30 20.05 7.77
C THR A 335 -23.11 18.60 7.30
N GLY A 336 -23.35 18.33 6.02
CA GLY A 336 -23.32 16.97 5.48
C GLY A 336 -24.66 16.22 5.58
N LYS A 337 -25.74 16.86 6.01
CA LYS A 337 -27.08 16.27 6.09
C LYS A 337 -27.75 16.27 4.71
N VAL A 338 -28.32 15.15 4.31
CA VAL A 338 -29.11 15.06 3.09
C VAL A 338 -30.48 15.72 3.32
N ILE A 339 -30.77 16.76 2.53
CA ILE A 339 -32.00 17.56 2.61
C ILE A 339 -32.96 17.33 1.45
N GLY A 340 -32.53 16.62 0.41
CA GLY A 340 -33.38 16.25 -0.72
C GLY A 340 -32.71 15.24 -1.62
N THR A 341 -33.49 14.37 -2.26
CA THR A 341 -33.05 13.42 -3.29
C THR A 341 -34.01 13.40 -4.44
N THR A 342 -33.51 13.16 -5.65
CA THR A 342 -34.35 13.01 -6.85
C THR A 342 -33.62 12.19 -7.92
N VAL A 343 -34.32 11.84 -8.97
CA VAL A 343 -33.77 11.17 -10.16
C VAL A 343 -34.12 11.99 -11.39
N ILE A 344 -33.16 12.16 -12.29
CA ILE A 344 -33.35 12.87 -13.56
C ILE A 344 -32.84 12.01 -14.72
N TYR A 345 -33.26 12.31 -15.93
CA TYR A 345 -32.94 11.53 -17.12
C TYR A 345 -32.35 12.39 -18.24
N PRO A 346 -31.18 13.02 -18.01
CA PRO A 346 -30.56 13.88 -19.02
C PRO A 346 -29.74 13.12 -20.03
N THR A 347 -29.40 11.84 -19.76
CA THR A 347 -28.51 11.01 -20.57
C THR A 347 -29.21 9.92 -21.34
N ALA A 348 -28.66 9.50 -22.49
CA ALA A 348 -29.25 8.48 -23.32
C ALA A 348 -29.44 7.11 -22.60
N PRO A 349 -30.51 6.34 -22.88
CA PRO A 349 -31.62 6.66 -23.79
C PRO A 349 -32.59 7.66 -23.13
N THR A 350 -32.79 8.80 -23.76
CA THR A 350 -33.64 9.89 -23.28
C THR A 350 -34.41 10.55 -24.42
N THR A 351 -35.28 11.50 -24.11
CA THR A 351 -36.00 12.32 -25.07
C THR A 351 -35.84 13.79 -24.71
N GLU A 352 -36.01 14.68 -25.69
CA GLU A 352 -35.95 16.12 -25.49
C GLU A 352 -36.87 16.58 -24.32
N LYS A 353 -38.07 15.99 -24.26
CA LYS A 353 -39.00 16.25 -23.15
C LYS A 353 -38.45 15.88 -21.79
N LYS A 354 -37.72 14.76 -21.68
CA LYS A 354 -37.08 14.36 -20.40
C LYS A 354 -35.90 15.22 -20.06
N ILE A 355 -35.10 15.64 -21.03
CA ILE A 355 -34.00 16.58 -20.86
C ILE A 355 -34.54 17.90 -20.34
N GLN A 356 -35.58 18.45 -20.99
CA GLN A 356 -36.17 19.71 -20.53
C GLN A 356 -36.80 19.61 -19.14
N ALA A 357 -37.51 18.52 -18.85
CA ALA A 357 -38.04 18.26 -17.51
C ALA A 357 -36.95 18.20 -16.43
N SER A 358 -35.78 17.63 -16.77
CA SER A 358 -34.61 17.58 -15.90
C SER A 358 -34.06 18.98 -15.64
N LYS A 359 -33.94 19.82 -16.69
CA LYS A 359 -33.52 21.23 -16.56
C LYS A 359 -34.50 22.01 -15.69
N ASP A 360 -35.78 21.90 -15.92
CA ASP A 360 -36.85 22.61 -15.19
C ASP A 360 -36.85 22.22 -13.69
N LEU A 361 -36.61 20.95 -13.40
CA LEU A 361 -36.50 20.48 -12.02
C LEU A 361 -35.26 21.07 -11.31
N LEU A 362 -34.10 21.07 -11.96
CA LEU A 362 -32.87 21.62 -11.39
C LEU A 362 -32.94 23.14 -11.23
N LYS A 363 -33.60 23.87 -12.15
CA LYS A 363 -33.88 25.30 -12.02
C LYS A 363 -34.74 25.64 -10.80
N LYS A 364 -35.49 24.67 -10.25
CA LYS A 364 -36.24 24.80 -8.99
C LYS A 364 -35.43 24.40 -7.77
N ILE A 365 -34.62 23.32 -7.89
CA ILE A 365 -33.83 22.75 -6.79
C ILE A 365 -32.68 23.68 -6.40
N ILE A 366 -31.93 24.19 -7.38
CA ILE A 366 -30.74 25.02 -7.15
C ILE A 366 -31.06 26.24 -6.29
N PRO A 367 -32.00 27.11 -6.65
CA PRO A 367 -32.35 28.27 -5.79
C PRO A 367 -33.04 27.86 -4.49
N LYS A 368 -33.90 26.84 -4.51
CA LYS A 368 -34.63 26.40 -3.30
C LYS A 368 -33.70 26.00 -2.16
N TYR A 369 -32.62 25.30 -2.47
CA TYR A 369 -31.66 24.78 -1.49
C TYR A 369 -30.37 25.60 -1.43
N HIS A 370 -30.26 26.68 -2.19
CA HIS A 370 -29.02 27.50 -2.31
C HIS A 370 -27.80 26.69 -2.71
N VAL A 371 -27.97 25.76 -3.67
CA VAL A 371 -26.89 24.94 -4.19
C VAL A 371 -25.83 25.83 -4.81
N SER A 372 -24.58 25.72 -4.35
CA SER A 372 -23.45 26.48 -4.86
C SER A 372 -22.40 25.61 -5.58
N LEU A 373 -22.43 24.30 -5.34
CA LEU A 373 -21.51 23.34 -5.93
C LEU A 373 -22.24 22.09 -6.40
N ILE A 374 -21.81 21.54 -7.54
CA ILE A 374 -22.22 20.23 -8.04
C ILE A 374 -21.01 19.29 -7.97
N SER A 375 -21.17 18.19 -7.27
CA SER A 375 -20.19 17.09 -7.19
C SER A 375 -20.62 15.99 -8.12
N LEU A 376 -19.97 15.90 -9.29
CA LEU A 376 -20.26 14.92 -10.33
C LEU A 376 -19.35 13.71 -10.21
N GLY A 377 -19.91 12.52 -10.06
CA GLY A 377 -19.15 11.26 -10.10
C GLY A 377 -18.51 11.03 -11.46
N ASN A 378 -17.32 10.43 -11.49
CA ASN A 378 -16.54 10.18 -12.71
C ASN A 378 -16.85 8.81 -13.38
N GLY A 379 -17.95 8.18 -13.04
CA GLY A 379 -18.33 6.87 -13.57
C GLY A 379 -19.04 6.91 -14.93
N THR A 380 -19.82 5.88 -15.18
CA THR A 380 -20.57 5.73 -16.41
C THR A 380 -21.53 6.91 -16.65
N ALA A 381 -21.56 7.48 -17.85
CA ALA A 381 -22.36 8.67 -18.23
C ALA A 381 -21.89 10.00 -17.58
N SER A 382 -20.69 10.06 -17.03
CA SER A 382 -20.13 11.28 -16.45
C SER A 382 -19.98 12.39 -17.48
N ARG A 383 -19.51 12.05 -18.68
CA ARG A 383 -19.33 13.00 -19.78
C ARG A 383 -20.62 13.66 -20.24
N GLU A 384 -21.63 12.82 -20.48
CA GLU A 384 -22.95 13.28 -20.93
C GLU A 384 -23.61 14.13 -19.85
N SER A 385 -23.43 13.73 -18.58
CA SER A 385 -23.89 14.51 -17.42
C SER A 385 -23.19 15.85 -17.32
N GLU A 386 -21.86 15.89 -17.55
CA GLU A 386 -21.08 17.12 -17.52
C GLU A 386 -21.53 18.11 -18.61
N GLN A 387 -21.74 17.63 -19.83
CA GLN A 387 -22.27 18.46 -20.93
C GLN A 387 -23.63 19.07 -20.57
N PHE A 388 -24.53 18.25 -20.01
CA PHE A 388 -25.83 18.71 -19.55
C PHE A 388 -25.70 19.76 -18.42
N ILE A 389 -24.82 19.55 -17.44
CA ILE A 389 -24.56 20.50 -16.35
C ILE A 389 -24.10 21.84 -16.91
N VAL A 390 -23.12 21.84 -17.83
CA VAL A 390 -22.59 23.07 -18.43
C VAL A 390 -23.65 23.84 -19.22
N GLU A 391 -24.50 23.14 -19.97
CA GLU A 391 -25.65 23.78 -20.64
C GLU A 391 -26.60 24.41 -19.62
N LEU A 392 -26.96 23.68 -18.57
CA LEU A 392 -27.82 24.19 -17.50
C LEU A 392 -27.22 25.44 -16.82
N LEU A 393 -25.92 25.42 -16.53
CA LEU A 393 -25.24 26.56 -15.86
C LEU A 393 -25.27 27.84 -16.70
N LYS A 394 -25.36 27.74 -18.02
CA LYS A 394 -25.54 28.91 -18.93
C LYS A 394 -26.96 29.48 -18.89
N GLU A 395 -27.95 28.68 -18.45
CA GLU A 395 -29.36 29.05 -18.44
C GLU A 395 -29.88 29.57 -17.11
N ILE A 396 -29.07 29.47 -16.04
CA ILE A 396 -29.45 29.87 -14.68
C ILE A 396 -28.68 31.13 -14.22
N PRO A 397 -29.31 32.00 -13.41
CA PRO A 397 -28.64 33.19 -12.89
C PRO A 397 -27.72 32.92 -11.69
N GLU A 398 -27.90 31.78 -11.00
CA GLU A 398 -27.14 31.40 -9.84
C GLU A 398 -25.69 31.09 -10.19
N LYS A 399 -24.74 31.54 -9.34
CA LYS A 399 -23.32 31.22 -9.50
C LYS A 399 -23.01 29.82 -8.94
N VAL A 400 -23.19 28.81 -9.76
CA VAL A 400 -22.91 27.41 -9.41
C VAL A 400 -21.68 26.94 -10.17
N GLN A 401 -20.82 26.23 -9.47
CA GLN A 401 -19.64 25.58 -10.06
C GLN A 401 -19.77 24.06 -9.92
N TYR A 402 -19.01 23.32 -10.69
CA TYR A 402 -18.99 21.84 -10.57
C TYR A 402 -17.55 21.32 -10.46
N VAL A 403 -17.44 20.14 -9.87
CA VAL A 403 -16.20 19.36 -9.76
C VAL A 403 -16.50 17.92 -10.10
N ILE A 404 -15.63 17.30 -10.90
CA ILE A 404 -15.68 15.86 -11.13
C ILE A 404 -14.96 15.19 -9.98
N VAL A 405 -15.67 14.30 -9.27
CA VAL A 405 -15.19 13.61 -8.08
C VAL A 405 -14.99 12.12 -8.40
N ASN A 406 -13.89 11.56 -7.93
CA ASN A 406 -13.67 10.12 -8.03
C ASN A 406 -14.74 9.38 -7.21
N GLU A 407 -15.59 8.59 -7.87
CA GLU A 407 -16.64 7.81 -7.22
C GLU A 407 -16.18 6.41 -6.82
N ALA A 408 -14.90 6.05 -6.99
CA ALA A 408 -14.40 4.73 -6.62
C ALA A 408 -14.79 4.36 -5.18
N GLY A 409 -15.30 3.15 -5.01
CA GLY A 409 -15.82 2.67 -3.74
C GLY A 409 -17.19 3.24 -3.32
N ALA A 410 -17.80 4.21 -4.02
CA ALA A 410 -19.12 4.70 -3.67
C ALA A 410 -20.20 3.61 -3.80
N SER A 411 -20.09 2.76 -4.79
CA SER A 411 -20.95 1.58 -4.96
C SER A 411 -20.79 0.55 -3.84
N VAL A 412 -19.54 0.37 -3.35
CA VAL A 412 -19.25 -0.52 -2.21
C VAL A 412 -19.86 0.04 -0.93
N TYR A 413 -19.68 1.34 -0.68
CA TYR A 413 -20.30 2.01 0.46
C TYR A 413 -21.83 1.92 0.40
N SER A 414 -22.44 2.30 -0.74
CA SER A 414 -23.91 2.39 -0.87
C SER A 414 -24.62 1.05 -0.67
N ALA A 415 -23.95 -0.07 -0.99
CA ALA A 415 -24.44 -1.45 -0.76
C ALA A 415 -24.10 -1.97 0.66
N SER A 416 -23.32 -1.26 1.44
CA SER A 416 -22.86 -1.71 2.76
C SER A 416 -23.96 -1.66 3.83
N LYS A 417 -23.73 -2.45 4.89
CA LYS A 417 -24.59 -2.39 6.10
C LYS A 417 -24.56 -1.00 6.74
N LEU A 418 -23.39 -0.35 6.77
CA LEU A 418 -23.22 1.00 7.30
C LEU A 418 -24.11 2.00 6.58
N ALA A 419 -24.11 1.99 5.24
CA ALA A 419 -24.95 2.90 4.46
C ALA A 419 -26.45 2.60 4.62
N THR A 420 -26.81 1.33 4.86
CA THR A 420 -28.19 0.94 5.15
C THR A 420 -28.64 1.45 6.53
N GLU A 421 -27.78 1.40 7.53
CA GLU A 421 -28.03 1.94 8.85
C GLU A 421 -28.12 3.48 8.83
N GLU A 422 -27.24 4.14 8.06
CA GLU A 422 -27.19 5.59 7.90
C GLU A 422 -28.42 6.13 7.12
N PHE A 423 -28.82 5.42 6.08
CA PHE A 423 -29.93 5.80 5.19
C PHE A 423 -30.90 4.64 4.94
N PRO A 424 -31.69 4.22 5.93
CA PRO A 424 -32.55 3.04 5.81
C PRO A 424 -33.65 3.18 4.76
N LYS A 425 -34.05 4.42 4.43
CA LYS A 425 -35.12 4.72 3.46
C LYS A 425 -34.63 5.01 2.04
N PHE A 426 -33.30 5.10 1.85
CA PHE A 426 -32.71 5.39 0.54
C PHE A 426 -32.37 4.12 -0.20
N ASP A 427 -32.49 4.14 -1.51
CA ASP A 427 -31.94 3.13 -2.39
C ASP A 427 -30.39 3.29 -2.53
N VAL A 428 -29.77 2.34 -3.20
CA VAL A 428 -28.31 2.30 -3.41
C VAL A 428 -27.82 3.54 -4.19
N GLY A 429 -28.59 3.99 -5.19
CA GLY A 429 -28.23 5.16 -6.00
C GLY A 429 -28.32 6.47 -5.21
N GLN A 430 -29.35 6.63 -4.37
CA GLN A 430 -29.48 7.81 -3.50
C GLN A 430 -28.36 7.88 -2.47
N ARG A 431 -27.96 6.73 -1.90
CA ARG A 431 -26.81 6.65 -0.97
C ARG A 431 -25.49 6.98 -1.67
N SER A 432 -25.33 6.52 -2.92
CA SER A 432 -24.16 6.84 -3.76
C SER A 432 -24.07 8.34 -4.03
N ALA A 433 -25.17 8.97 -4.47
CA ALA A 433 -25.21 10.41 -4.72
C ALA A 433 -24.90 11.25 -3.47
N ALA A 434 -25.42 10.84 -2.31
CA ALA A 434 -25.11 11.47 -1.02
C ALA A 434 -23.61 11.35 -0.66
N SER A 435 -23.03 10.18 -0.88
CA SER A 435 -21.59 9.95 -0.67
C SER A 435 -20.73 10.81 -1.60
N ILE A 436 -21.08 10.90 -2.88
CA ILE A 436 -20.38 11.75 -3.87
C ILE A 436 -20.40 13.22 -3.45
N ALA A 437 -21.53 13.73 -2.92
CA ALA A 437 -21.60 15.09 -2.39
C ALA A 437 -20.70 15.30 -1.17
N ARG A 438 -20.77 14.39 -0.20
CA ARG A 438 -19.98 14.46 1.03
C ARG A 438 -18.49 14.33 0.85
N ARG A 439 -18.04 13.58 -0.18
CA ARG A 439 -16.62 13.50 -0.55
C ARG A 439 -16.01 14.84 -0.92
N LEU A 440 -16.82 15.72 -1.50
CA LEU A 440 -16.37 17.07 -1.81
C LEU A 440 -16.31 17.95 -0.55
N GLN A 441 -17.23 17.76 0.39
CA GLN A 441 -17.26 18.51 1.64
C GLN A 441 -16.13 18.12 2.58
N ASP A 442 -15.92 16.82 2.82
CA ASP A 442 -14.79 16.28 3.59
C ASP A 442 -14.40 14.89 3.08
N PRO A 443 -13.37 14.80 2.23
CA PRO A 443 -12.90 13.54 1.65
C PRO A 443 -12.53 12.50 2.72
N LEU A 444 -11.80 12.90 3.75
CA LEU A 444 -11.34 11.99 4.80
C LEU A 444 -12.52 11.39 5.57
N ALA A 445 -13.45 12.24 6.04
CA ALA A 445 -14.61 11.80 6.83
C ALA A 445 -15.52 10.83 6.07
N GLU A 446 -15.61 10.95 4.74
CA GLU A 446 -16.42 10.07 3.91
C GLU A 446 -15.67 8.81 3.49
N LEU A 447 -14.41 8.92 3.07
CA LEU A 447 -13.63 7.78 2.54
C LEU A 447 -13.28 6.74 3.62
N VAL A 448 -13.20 7.12 4.88
CA VAL A 448 -12.99 6.16 5.99
C VAL A 448 -14.14 5.15 6.16
N LYS A 449 -15.30 5.41 5.55
CA LYS A 449 -16.45 4.50 5.55
C LYS A 449 -16.27 3.31 4.59
N ILE A 450 -15.25 3.34 3.75
CA ILE A 450 -14.98 2.39 2.68
C ILE A 450 -13.71 1.62 3.02
N ASP A 451 -13.69 0.30 2.73
CA ASP A 451 -12.44 -0.45 2.77
C ASP A 451 -11.42 0.21 1.83
N PRO A 452 -10.23 0.62 2.32
CA PRO A 452 -9.23 1.31 1.51
C PRO A 452 -8.85 0.56 0.23
N LYS A 453 -8.92 -0.77 0.22
CA LYS A 453 -8.69 -1.60 -0.98
C LYS A 453 -9.73 -1.38 -2.09
N SER A 454 -10.90 -0.84 -1.75
CA SER A 454 -11.95 -0.49 -2.71
C SER A 454 -11.81 0.92 -3.27
N ILE A 455 -10.86 1.71 -2.78
CA ILE A 455 -10.51 3.02 -3.33
C ILE A 455 -9.47 2.79 -4.43
N GLY A 456 -9.76 3.20 -5.66
CA GLY A 456 -8.85 3.03 -6.80
C GLY A 456 -7.66 4.00 -6.70
N VAL A 457 -6.50 3.52 -6.29
CA VAL A 457 -5.27 4.30 -6.10
C VAL A 457 -4.10 3.83 -6.98
N GLY A 458 -4.30 2.80 -7.80
CA GLY A 458 -3.25 2.34 -8.72
C GLY A 458 -3.64 1.15 -9.59
N GLN A 459 -2.83 0.91 -10.61
CA GLN A 459 -2.96 -0.26 -11.49
C GLN A 459 -2.56 -1.54 -10.75
N TYR A 460 -3.14 -2.66 -11.17
CA TYR A 460 -2.86 -3.99 -10.60
C TYR A 460 -3.21 -4.16 -9.11
N GLN A 461 -3.93 -3.21 -8.51
CA GLN A 461 -4.31 -3.22 -7.10
C GLN A 461 -5.00 -4.53 -6.68
N HIS A 462 -5.81 -5.13 -7.56
CA HIS A 462 -6.52 -6.38 -7.31
C HIS A 462 -5.71 -7.66 -7.58
N ASP A 463 -4.51 -7.53 -8.16
CA ASP A 463 -3.67 -8.67 -8.55
C ASP A 463 -2.60 -9.02 -7.51
N MET A 464 -2.35 -8.14 -6.55
CA MET A 464 -1.31 -8.31 -5.55
C MET A 464 -1.81 -8.95 -4.24
N ASN A 465 -0.91 -9.21 -3.31
CA ASN A 465 -1.20 -9.73 -1.99
C ASN A 465 -2.19 -8.83 -1.23
N GLN A 466 -3.46 -9.25 -1.17
CA GLN A 466 -4.56 -8.46 -0.59
C GLN A 466 -4.43 -8.24 0.92
N LYS A 467 -3.75 -9.13 1.64
CA LYS A 467 -3.49 -8.95 3.07
C LYS A 467 -2.49 -7.83 3.28
N LYS A 468 -1.35 -7.89 2.61
CA LYS A 468 -0.30 -6.86 2.71
C LYS A 468 -0.79 -5.50 2.23
N LEU A 469 -1.51 -5.47 1.10
CA LEU A 469 -2.16 -4.26 0.60
C LEU A 469 -3.12 -3.67 1.64
N GLY A 470 -4.00 -4.49 2.22
CA GLY A 470 -4.96 -4.05 3.23
C GLY A 470 -4.29 -3.49 4.48
N GLU A 471 -3.28 -4.16 5.01
CA GLU A 471 -2.51 -3.70 6.18
C GLU A 471 -1.83 -2.35 5.91
N SER A 472 -1.18 -2.21 4.75
CA SER A 472 -0.50 -0.96 4.36
C SER A 472 -1.50 0.19 4.18
N LEU A 473 -2.57 0.00 3.40
CA LEU A 473 -3.55 1.06 3.16
C LEU A 473 -4.33 1.45 4.43
N ASN A 474 -4.65 0.50 5.31
CA ASN A 474 -5.25 0.82 6.61
C ASN A 474 -4.31 1.65 7.48
N GLY A 475 -3.01 1.37 7.45
CA GLY A 475 -2.00 2.18 8.11
C GLY A 475 -2.00 3.62 7.61
N VAL A 476 -2.10 3.84 6.31
CA VAL A 476 -2.20 5.19 5.72
C VAL A 476 -3.43 5.94 6.21
N VAL A 477 -4.59 5.27 6.25
CA VAL A 477 -5.82 5.89 6.77
C VAL A 477 -5.66 6.26 8.23
N GLU A 478 -5.12 5.36 9.05
CA GLU A 478 -4.85 5.60 10.46
C GLU A 478 -3.94 6.83 10.67
N ASP A 479 -2.85 6.92 9.91
CA ASP A 479 -1.93 8.06 9.99
C ASP A 479 -2.61 9.38 9.60
N CYS A 480 -3.41 9.39 8.52
CA CYS A 480 -4.15 10.56 8.08
C CYS A 480 -5.16 11.02 9.14
N VAL A 481 -5.95 10.09 9.68
CA VAL A 481 -6.98 10.42 10.69
C VAL A 481 -6.35 10.98 11.96
N ASN A 482 -5.29 10.37 12.47
CA ASN A 482 -4.61 10.84 13.68
C ASN A 482 -3.85 12.16 13.43
N LYS A 483 -3.30 12.36 12.23
CA LYS A 483 -2.63 13.62 11.87
C LYS A 483 -3.60 14.80 11.80
N VAL A 484 -4.80 14.59 11.25
CA VAL A 484 -5.87 15.60 11.20
C VAL A 484 -6.51 15.77 12.58
N GLY A 485 -6.69 14.67 13.32
CA GLY A 485 -7.49 14.62 14.54
C GLY A 485 -9.00 14.68 14.25
N VAL A 486 -9.81 14.51 15.26
CA VAL A 486 -11.27 14.48 15.12
C VAL A 486 -11.94 15.35 16.17
N ASP A 487 -13.09 15.91 15.84
CA ASP A 487 -14.00 16.50 16.84
C ASP A 487 -14.83 15.37 17.47
N LEU A 488 -14.76 15.25 18.80
CA LEU A 488 -15.39 14.16 19.56
C LEU A 488 -16.93 14.20 19.47
N ASN A 489 -17.49 15.39 19.27
CA ASN A 489 -18.94 15.59 19.22
C ASN A 489 -19.55 15.40 17.83
N THR A 490 -18.74 15.42 16.77
CA THR A 490 -19.24 15.31 15.38
C THR A 490 -18.73 14.08 14.63
N ALA A 491 -17.61 13.49 15.05
CA ALA A 491 -17.00 12.38 14.36
C ALA A 491 -17.91 11.13 14.30
N SER A 492 -17.92 10.47 13.14
CA SER A 492 -18.63 9.21 12.94
C SER A 492 -17.89 8.04 13.59
N ALA A 493 -18.59 6.94 13.87
CA ALA A 493 -17.96 5.73 14.41
C ALA A 493 -16.87 5.16 13.49
N PRO A 494 -17.01 5.11 12.15
CA PRO A 494 -15.92 4.73 11.26
C PRO A 494 -14.68 5.63 11.39
N LEU A 495 -14.85 6.94 11.46
CA LEU A 495 -13.75 7.88 11.65
C LEU A 495 -13.05 7.67 12.99
N LEU A 496 -13.82 7.56 14.07
CA LEU A 496 -13.30 7.30 15.42
C LEU A 496 -12.53 5.99 15.51
N SER A 497 -12.93 4.95 14.75
CA SER A 497 -12.26 3.64 14.79
C SER A 497 -10.83 3.65 14.26
N TYR A 498 -10.39 4.69 13.56
CA TYR A 498 -9.01 4.88 13.13
C TYR A 498 -8.18 5.72 14.12
N ILE A 499 -8.80 6.27 15.16
CA ILE A 499 -8.06 6.99 16.21
C ILE A 499 -7.24 5.98 17.03
N SER A 500 -6.03 6.39 17.37
CA SER A 500 -5.10 5.63 18.19
C SER A 500 -5.77 5.00 19.42
N GLY A 501 -5.66 3.69 19.58
CA GLY A 501 -6.21 2.95 20.72
C GLY A 501 -7.73 2.73 20.70
N ILE A 502 -8.44 3.11 19.65
CA ILE A 502 -9.89 2.98 19.52
C ILE A 502 -10.27 1.83 18.58
N SER A 503 -10.90 0.79 19.14
CA SER A 503 -11.50 -0.27 18.33
C SER A 503 -12.87 0.14 17.79
N SER A 504 -13.38 -0.58 16.77
CA SER A 504 -14.74 -0.34 16.24
C SER A 504 -15.82 -0.45 17.30
N ALA A 505 -15.66 -1.29 18.31
CA ALA A 505 -16.61 -1.41 19.43
C ALA A 505 -16.57 -0.17 20.34
N ILE A 506 -15.36 0.32 20.65
CA ILE A 506 -15.19 1.55 21.45
C ILE A 506 -15.72 2.76 20.66
N ALA A 507 -15.46 2.85 19.37
CA ALA A 507 -15.98 3.93 18.52
C ALA A 507 -17.52 4.02 18.56
N LYS A 508 -18.21 2.89 18.47
CA LYS A 508 -19.67 2.81 18.62
C LYS A 508 -20.14 3.23 20.03
N ASN A 509 -19.42 2.81 21.07
CA ASN A 509 -19.73 3.20 22.44
C ASN A 509 -19.53 4.70 22.68
N ILE A 510 -18.53 5.34 22.04
CA ILE A 510 -18.34 6.80 22.09
C ILE A 510 -19.55 7.51 21.50
N VAL A 511 -20.02 7.06 20.32
CA VAL A 511 -21.19 7.66 19.65
C VAL A 511 -22.44 7.47 20.52
N ALA A 512 -22.67 6.25 21.07
CA ALA A 512 -23.81 5.99 21.96
C ALA A 512 -23.77 6.87 23.22
N TYR A 513 -22.62 6.97 23.87
CA TYR A 513 -22.44 7.85 25.03
C TYR A 513 -22.77 9.30 24.71
N ARG A 514 -22.31 9.81 23.55
CA ARG A 514 -22.63 11.16 23.09
C ARG A 514 -24.13 11.37 22.87
N GLU A 515 -24.82 10.41 22.26
CA GLU A 515 -26.26 10.47 22.02
C GLU A 515 -27.09 10.42 23.35
N GLU A 516 -26.64 9.67 24.34
CA GLU A 516 -27.26 9.54 25.65
C GLU A 516 -27.06 10.79 26.54
N ASN A 517 -25.91 11.47 26.40
CA ASN A 517 -25.50 12.58 27.27
C ASN A 517 -25.48 13.94 26.55
N ASP A 518 -26.07 14.03 25.36
CA ASP A 518 -26.14 15.18 24.47
C ASP A 518 -24.80 15.55 23.83
N ARG A 519 -23.71 15.66 24.58
CA ARG A 519 -22.36 15.95 24.06
C ARG A 519 -21.29 15.66 25.12
N PHE A 520 -20.04 15.53 24.66
CA PHE A 520 -18.89 15.60 25.53
C PHE A 520 -18.55 17.06 25.85
N THR A 521 -18.24 17.35 27.09
CA THR A 521 -17.81 18.67 27.57
C THR A 521 -16.40 18.70 28.10
N ASP A 522 -15.81 17.50 28.38
CA ASP A 522 -14.47 17.31 28.90
C ASP A 522 -13.89 15.99 28.35
N ARG A 523 -12.65 16.01 27.94
CA ARG A 523 -11.93 14.77 27.48
C ARG A 523 -11.94 13.65 28.52
N LYS A 524 -11.94 13.98 29.83
CA LYS A 524 -12.01 12.98 30.91
C LYS A 524 -13.29 12.14 30.89
N GLU A 525 -14.35 12.65 30.27
CA GLU A 525 -15.60 11.88 30.12
C GLU A 525 -15.43 10.63 29.24
N LEU A 526 -14.38 10.57 28.39
CA LEU A 526 -14.01 9.36 27.65
C LEU A 526 -13.81 8.15 28.58
N LEU A 527 -13.30 8.35 29.79
CA LEU A 527 -13.13 7.29 30.79
C LEU A 527 -14.45 6.68 31.28
N LYS A 528 -15.59 7.34 31.02
CA LYS A 528 -16.93 6.82 31.33
C LYS A 528 -17.48 5.96 30.19
N VAL A 529 -16.85 6.00 29.01
CA VAL A 529 -17.29 5.21 27.84
C VAL A 529 -16.99 3.73 28.07
N PRO A 530 -17.96 2.82 27.88
CA PRO A 530 -17.76 1.39 28.06
C PRO A 530 -16.60 0.85 27.21
N LYS A 531 -15.73 0.03 27.79
CA LYS A 531 -14.52 -0.59 27.20
C LYS A 531 -13.37 0.40 26.91
N LEU A 532 -13.51 1.68 27.18
CA LEU A 532 -12.44 2.65 27.05
C LEU A 532 -11.72 2.79 28.41
N GLY A 533 -10.68 1.99 28.60
CA GLY A 533 -9.88 2.01 29.83
C GLY A 533 -8.76 3.07 29.80
N PRO A 534 -7.97 3.19 30.90
CA PRO A 534 -6.89 4.18 31.02
C PRO A 534 -5.86 4.13 29.89
N LYS A 535 -5.49 2.93 29.43
CA LYS A 535 -4.51 2.78 28.32
C LYS A 535 -5.07 3.30 27.00
N ALA A 536 -6.34 2.99 26.68
CA ALA A 536 -7.01 3.51 25.49
C ALA A 536 -7.15 5.04 25.57
N PHE A 537 -7.49 5.58 26.75
CA PHE A 537 -7.55 7.01 26.99
C PHE A 537 -6.20 7.69 26.73
N GLU A 538 -5.11 7.16 27.28
CA GLU A 538 -3.76 7.65 27.02
C GLU A 538 -3.47 7.71 25.51
N GLN A 539 -3.82 6.65 24.77
CA GLN A 539 -3.53 6.57 23.33
C GLN A 539 -4.38 7.54 22.49
N CYS A 540 -5.64 7.78 22.86
CA CYS A 540 -6.60 8.50 22.02
C CYS A 540 -6.81 9.97 22.36
N ALA A 541 -6.67 10.36 23.64
CA ALA A 541 -7.17 11.63 24.13
C ALA A 541 -6.63 12.86 23.38
N GLY A 542 -5.35 12.87 23.02
CA GLY A 542 -4.74 14.00 22.32
C GLY A 542 -5.26 14.17 20.87
N PHE A 543 -5.78 13.12 20.25
CA PHE A 543 -6.31 13.15 18.88
C PHE A 543 -7.79 13.51 18.80
N MET A 544 -8.48 13.56 19.93
CA MET A 544 -9.90 13.88 20.01
C MET A 544 -10.10 15.27 20.63
N ARG A 545 -10.72 16.17 19.89
CA ARG A 545 -10.91 17.57 20.29
C ARG A 545 -12.35 17.85 20.70
N ILE A 546 -12.52 18.82 21.57
CA ILE A 546 -13.83 19.37 21.99
C ILE A 546 -13.73 20.88 21.84
N SER A 547 -14.37 21.42 20.79
CA SER A 547 -14.26 22.84 20.42
C SER A 547 -14.86 23.77 21.45
N GLU A 548 -15.95 23.36 22.12
CA GLU A 548 -16.69 24.11 23.11
C GLU A 548 -16.77 23.36 24.44
N GLY A 549 -15.61 22.92 24.94
CA GLY A 549 -15.49 22.17 26.19
C GLY A 549 -15.32 23.09 27.42
N LYS A 550 -15.37 22.49 28.60
CA LYS A 550 -15.10 23.17 29.89
C LYS A 550 -13.63 23.58 30.01
N ASN A 551 -12.71 22.81 29.42
CA ASN A 551 -11.29 23.11 29.41
C ASN A 551 -10.87 23.55 28.01
N PRO A 552 -10.40 24.80 27.81
CA PRO A 552 -9.94 25.29 26.50
C PRO A 552 -8.84 24.45 25.88
N LEU A 553 -8.00 23.74 26.65
CA LEU A 553 -6.99 22.83 26.16
C LEU A 553 -7.57 21.62 25.42
N ASP A 554 -8.81 21.23 25.71
CA ASP A 554 -9.51 20.15 25.02
C ASP A 554 -9.81 20.49 23.55
N ALA A 555 -9.76 21.76 23.17
CA ALA A 555 -9.86 22.19 21.76
C ALA A 555 -8.55 22.05 20.98
N THR A 556 -7.45 21.70 21.65
CA THR A 556 -6.11 21.59 21.05
C THR A 556 -5.67 20.16 20.86
N GLY A 557 -4.56 19.95 20.13
CA GLY A 557 -3.86 18.66 20.05
C GLY A 557 -2.89 18.39 21.22
N VAL A 558 -2.89 19.24 22.27
CA VAL A 558 -2.08 19.01 23.47
C VAL A 558 -2.60 17.78 24.21
N HIS A 559 -1.70 16.87 24.56
CA HIS A 559 -2.07 15.69 25.31
C HIS A 559 -2.39 16.03 26.77
N PRO A 560 -3.41 15.41 27.40
CA PRO A 560 -3.77 15.70 28.79
C PRO A 560 -2.64 15.59 29.81
N GLU A 561 -1.65 14.73 29.57
CA GLU A 561 -0.44 14.61 30.43
C GLU A 561 0.38 15.90 30.47
N SER A 562 0.28 16.75 29.46
CA SER A 562 1.02 18.01 29.32
C SER A 562 0.21 19.24 29.71
N TYR A 563 -1.03 19.09 30.18
CA TYR A 563 -1.90 20.21 30.53
C TYR A 563 -1.27 21.11 31.61
N ALA A 564 -0.71 20.50 32.65
CA ALA A 564 -0.06 21.27 33.72
C ALA A 564 1.10 22.15 33.23
N ALA A 565 1.89 21.63 32.26
CA ALA A 565 2.96 22.39 31.63
C ALA A 565 2.42 23.52 30.73
N ALA A 566 1.36 23.24 29.94
CA ALA A 566 0.72 24.24 29.10
C ALA A 566 0.08 25.38 29.91
N GLU A 567 -0.59 25.08 31.03
CA GLU A 567 -1.16 26.08 31.92
C GLU A 567 -0.10 26.95 32.60
N LYS A 568 1.00 26.35 33.04
CA LYS A 568 2.16 27.09 33.59
C LYS A 568 2.79 27.99 32.53
N LEU A 569 2.90 27.53 31.29
CA LEU A 569 3.41 28.32 30.16
C LEU A 569 2.54 29.55 29.94
N LEU A 570 1.22 29.37 29.83
CA LEU A 570 0.29 30.47 29.64
C LEU A 570 0.37 31.52 30.74
N LYS A 571 0.33 31.09 31.99
CA LYS A 571 0.48 31.99 33.15
C LYS A 571 1.77 32.78 33.14
N LYS A 572 2.88 32.13 32.77
CA LYS A 572 4.20 32.74 32.69
C LYS A 572 4.30 33.79 31.58
N GLN A 573 3.55 33.58 30.51
CA GLN A 573 3.44 34.53 29.38
C GLN A 573 2.33 35.57 29.57
N GLY A 574 1.63 35.55 30.73
CA GLY A 574 0.56 36.52 31.06
C GLY A 574 -0.77 36.26 30.40
N TYR A 575 -1.05 35.01 30.01
CA TYR A 575 -2.32 34.61 29.40
C TYR A 575 -3.12 33.70 30.32
N GLU A 576 -4.45 33.81 30.24
CA GLU A 576 -5.41 32.88 30.81
C GLU A 576 -5.79 31.81 29.78
N ALA A 577 -6.35 30.66 30.21
CA ALA A 577 -6.68 29.54 29.32
C ALA A 577 -7.69 29.93 28.22
N ASP A 578 -8.60 30.87 28.48
CA ASP A 578 -9.58 31.35 27.50
C ASP A 578 -8.94 32.02 26.27
N ALA A 579 -7.71 32.48 26.38
CA ALA A 579 -6.94 33.04 25.25
C ALA A 579 -6.75 32.03 24.09
N ILE A 580 -6.80 30.72 24.38
CA ILE A 580 -6.70 29.65 23.40
C ILE A 580 -7.88 29.71 22.44
N THR A 581 -9.09 29.65 22.96
CA THR A 581 -10.32 29.65 22.15
C THR A 581 -10.64 31.04 21.56
N ALA A 582 -10.10 32.09 22.16
CA ALA A 582 -10.19 33.46 21.64
C ALA A 582 -9.14 33.75 20.52
N HIS A 583 -8.30 32.76 20.14
CA HIS A 583 -7.23 32.91 19.14
C HIS A 583 -6.24 34.07 19.40
N GLN A 584 -5.97 34.35 20.66
CA GLN A 584 -5.13 35.48 21.10
C GLN A 584 -3.63 35.10 21.20
N LEU A 585 -3.28 33.86 20.96
CA LEU A 585 -1.94 33.30 21.18
C LEU A 585 -1.06 33.29 19.90
N THR A 586 -1.50 33.92 18.83
CA THR A 586 -0.71 34.03 17.61
C THR A 586 0.62 34.75 17.89
N GLY A 587 1.74 34.10 17.55
CA GLY A 587 3.08 34.63 17.82
C GLY A 587 3.61 34.35 19.22
N LEU A 588 2.95 33.49 20.01
CA LEU A 588 3.41 33.05 21.32
C LEU A 588 4.87 32.52 21.28
N GLY A 589 5.20 31.78 20.23
CA GLY A 589 6.56 31.23 20.04
C GLY A 589 7.64 32.31 19.90
N LEU A 590 7.29 33.49 19.40
CA LEU A 590 8.23 34.61 19.26
C LEU A 590 8.55 35.29 20.61
N THR A 591 7.71 35.09 21.62
CA THR A 591 7.92 35.66 22.97
C THR A 591 8.86 34.82 23.83
N ILE A 592 9.17 33.59 23.37
CA ILE A 592 10.00 32.63 24.08
C ILE A 592 11.46 32.78 23.62
N GLY A 593 12.29 33.36 24.48
CA GLY A 593 13.71 33.62 24.14
C GLY A 593 14.59 32.35 24.19
N ASP A 594 14.38 31.47 25.17
CA ASP A 594 15.18 30.26 25.39
C ASP A 594 14.24 29.08 25.68
N TYR A 595 13.97 28.27 24.63
CA TYR A 595 13.10 27.10 24.73
C TYR A 595 13.66 26.01 25.65
N LYS A 596 14.97 25.80 25.65
CA LYS A 596 15.60 24.77 26.48
C LYS A 596 15.44 25.07 27.94
N LYS A 597 15.77 26.29 28.37
CA LYS A 597 15.62 26.74 29.74
C LYS A 597 14.16 26.69 30.20
N LEU A 598 13.26 27.16 29.37
CA LEU A 598 11.82 27.14 29.68
C LEU A 598 11.28 25.71 29.80
N ALA A 599 11.71 24.79 28.93
CA ALA A 599 11.32 23.38 28.99
C ALA A 599 11.78 22.74 30.32
N GLU A 600 13.02 22.98 30.75
CA GLU A 600 13.54 22.51 32.04
C GLU A 600 12.72 23.06 33.23
N GLU A 601 12.34 24.33 33.18
CA GLU A 601 11.48 24.95 34.22
C GLU A 601 10.08 24.38 34.27
N LEU A 602 9.53 23.95 33.11
CA LEU A 602 8.23 23.33 33.01
C LEU A 602 8.25 21.82 33.28
N GLY A 603 9.43 21.21 33.37
CA GLY A 603 9.63 19.77 33.59
C GLY A 603 9.24 18.91 32.37
N ILE A 604 9.41 19.43 31.16
CA ILE A 604 9.15 18.76 29.88
C ILE A 604 10.37 18.87 28.95
N GLY A 605 10.35 18.10 27.85
CA GLY A 605 11.37 18.23 26.83
C GLY A 605 11.18 19.44 25.93
N GLU A 606 12.25 19.90 25.27
CA GLU A 606 12.22 21.04 24.37
C GLU A 606 11.30 20.80 23.16
N ILE A 607 11.33 19.59 22.58
CA ILE A 607 10.49 19.22 21.43
C ILE A 607 9.02 19.26 21.82
N THR A 608 8.69 18.71 23.00
CA THR A 608 7.33 18.75 23.56
C THR A 608 6.85 20.19 23.77
N LEU A 609 7.71 21.06 24.30
CA LEU A 609 7.38 22.47 24.48
C LEU A 609 7.09 23.15 23.13
N ARG A 610 7.90 22.92 22.12
CA ARG A 610 7.69 23.47 20.78
C ARG A 610 6.38 23.00 20.15
N ASP A 611 6.03 21.74 20.35
CA ASP A 611 4.74 21.21 19.92
C ASP A 611 3.56 21.83 20.64
N ILE A 612 3.63 21.99 21.96
CA ILE A 612 2.61 22.68 22.77
C ILE A 612 2.40 24.11 22.27
N VAL A 613 3.49 24.86 22.07
CA VAL A 613 3.41 26.25 21.56
C VAL A 613 2.69 26.30 20.19
N LYS A 614 3.06 25.43 19.27
CA LYS A 614 2.40 25.37 17.94
C LYS A 614 0.90 25.08 18.05
N GLU A 615 0.50 24.18 18.94
CA GLU A 615 -0.91 23.83 19.17
C GLU A 615 -1.68 24.97 19.83
N LEU A 616 -1.06 25.73 20.73
CA LEU A 616 -1.66 26.89 21.38
C LEU A 616 -1.80 28.09 20.42
N GLU A 617 -0.84 28.31 19.54
CA GLU A 617 -0.90 29.39 18.53
C GLU A 617 -2.03 29.18 17.51
N LYS A 618 -2.27 27.94 17.12
CA LYS A 618 -3.29 27.56 16.13
C LYS A 618 -4.08 26.35 16.63
N PRO A 619 -4.97 26.51 17.61
CA PRO A 619 -5.79 25.43 18.12
C PRO A 619 -6.66 24.86 16.99
N ALA A 620 -6.82 23.55 16.97
CA ALA A 620 -7.59 22.81 15.95
C ALA A 620 -7.15 23.04 14.48
N ARG A 621 -5.85 23.36 14.25
CA ARG A 621 -5.31 23.49 12.90
C ARG A 621 -5.56 22.20 12.10
N ASP A 622 -6.16 22.35 10.93
CA ASP A 622 -6.29 21.28 9.97
C ASP A 622 -5.07 21.32 9.02
N PRO A 623 -4.21 20.29 9.01
CA PRO A 623 -3.05 20.26 8.13
C PRO A 623 -3.40 20.22 6.64
N ARG A 624 -4.66 19.92 6.30
CA ARG A 624 -5.17 19.88 4.92
C ARG A 624 -5.37 21.27 4.32
N ASP A 625 -5.49 22.31 5.13
CA ASP A 625 -5.69 23.70 4.66
C ASP A 625 -4.51 24.22 3.81
N GLU A 626 -3.33 23.62 3.95
CA GLU A 626 -2.12 23.95 3.20
C GLU A 626 -1.99 23.18 1.88
N MET A 627 -2.89 22.22 1.62
CA MET A 627 -2.88 21.39 0.41
C MET A 627 -3.58 22.11 -0.77
N PRO A 628 -3.24 21.75 -2.02
CA PRO A 628 -3.90 22.32 -3.20
C PRO A 628 -5.41 22.04 -3.18
N LYS A 629 -6.21 23.10 -3.40
CA LYS A 629 -7.67 22.97 -3.48
C LYS A 629 -8.10 22.42 -4.85
N PRO A 630 -9.21 21.65 -4.92
CA PRO A 630 -9.75 21.19 -6.20
C PRO A 630 -10.08 22.34 -7.15
N ILE A 631 -9.91 22.13 -8.45
CA ILE A 631 -10.30 23.09 -9.48
C ILE A 631 -11.81 23.07 -9.65
N LEU A 632 -12.45 24.22 -9.40
CA LEU A 632 -13.87 24.41 -9.63
C LEU A 632 -14.11 24.89 -11.06
N ARG A 633 -15.06 24.28 -11.78
CA ARG A 633 -15.28 24.51 -13.22
C ARG A 633 -16.67 25.10 -13.49
N THR A 634 -16.77 25.74 -14.64
CA THR A 634 -18.04 26.27 -15.17
C THR A 634 -18.26 25.85 -16.63
N ASP A 635 -17.25 25.34 -17.30
CA ASP A 635 -17.25 24.98 -18.74
C ASP A 635 -16.46 23.68 -19.00
N VAL A 636 -16.62 23.11 -20.18
CA VAL A 636 -15.95 21.89 -20.66
C VAL A 636 -15.03 22.24 -21.83
N LEU A 637 -13.81 21.65 -21.78
CA LEU A 637 -12.94 21.50 -22.93
C LEU A 637 -13.10 20.09 -23.54
N GLU A 638 -13.20 20.00 -24.86
CA GLU A 638 -13.17 18.71 -25.56
C GLU A 638 -11.76 18.45 -26.13
N MET A 639 -11.41 17.15 -26.34
CA MET A 639 -10.11 16.80 -26.92
C MET A 639 -9.83 17.47 -28.27
N LYS A 640 -10.89 17.69 -29.08
CA LYS A 640 -10.78 18.37 -30.38
C LYS A 640 -10.39 19.85 -30.27
N ASP A 641 -10.63 20.47 -29.08
CA ASP A 641 -10.33 21.86 -28.81
C ASP A 641 -8.87 22.07 -28.38
N LEU A 642 -8.19 20.98 -28.01
CA LEU A 642 -6.79 21.00 -27.61
C LEU A 642 -5.88 21.22 -28.81
N LYS A 643 -4.96 22.18 -28.66
CA LYS A 643 -3.91 22.47 -29.65
C LYS A 643 -2.54 22.25 -29.03
N GLU A 644 -1.60 21.77 -29.83
CA GLU A 644 -0.19 21.69 -29.40
C GLU A 644 0.32 23.06 -28.93
N GLY A 645 1.05 23.04 -27.83
CA GLY A 645 1.53 24.28 -27.19
C GLY A 645 0.54 24.96 -26.24
N MET A 646 -0.70 24.51 -26.15
CA MET A 646 -1.70 25.06 -25.23
C MET A 646 -1.32 24.77 -23.79
N VAL A 647 -1.29 25.80 -22.95
CA VAL A 647 -1.00 25.67 -21.51
C VAL A 647 -2.31 25.66 -20.74
N LEU A 648 -2.47 24.67 -19.88
CA LEU A 648 -3.67 24.43 -19.10
C LEU A 648 -3.32 24.10 -17.64
N LYS A 649 -4.22 24.42 -16.72
CA LYS A 649 -4.16 23.89 -15.35
C LYS A 649 -4.83 22.53 -15.31
N GLY A 650 -4.16 21.57 -14.68
CA GLY A 650 -4.70 20.25 -14.49
C GLY A 650 -4.49 19.75 -13.07
N THR A 651 -5.26 18.72 -12.69
CA THR A 651 -5.12 18.04 -11.40
C THR A 651 -4.49 16.66 -11.62
N VAL A 652 -3.44 16.35 -10.90
CA VAL A 652 -2.80 15.03 -10.93
C VAL A 652 -3.78 13.99 -10.37
N ARG A 653 -4.19 13.04 -11.20
CA ARG A 653 -5.15 11.97 -10.86
C ARG A 653 -4.49 10.70 -10.40
N ASN A 654 -3.37 10.36 -11.03
CA ASN A 654 -2.64 9.13 -10.73
C ASN A 654 -1.15 9.32 -10.99
N VAL A 655 -0.33 8.70 -10.15
CA VAL A 655 1.12 8.67 -10.26
C VAL A 655 1.56 7.24 -10.42
N ILE A 656 2.31 6.96 -11.47
CA ILE A 656 2.84 5.63 -11.82
C ILE A 656 4.34 5.73 -12.12
N ASP A 657 5.05 4.62 -12.15
CA ASP A 657 6.51 4.58 -12.27
C ASP A 657 7.07 5.36 -13.47
N PHE A 658 6.36 5.39 -14.59
CA PHE A 658 6.82 6.02 -15.82
C PHE A 658 6.20 7.40 -16.10
N GLY A 659 5.35 7.94 -15.21
CA GLY A 659 4.75 9.26 -15.40
C GLY A 659 3.55 9.53 -14.53
N VAL A 660 2.81 10.58 -14.87
CA VAL A 660 1.61 10.98 -14.15
C VAL A 660 0.45 11.23 -15.11
N PHE A 661 -0.74 10.86 -14.67
CA PHE A 661 -1.97 11.18 -15.36
C PHE A 661 -2.58 12.45 -14.78
N VAL A 662 -2.84 13.41 -15.66
CA VAL A 662 -3.34 14.75 -15.29
C VAL A 662 -4.68 15.00 -15.95
N ASP A 663 -5.69 15.31 -15.14
CA ASP A 663 -6.99 15.78 -15.61
C ASP A 663 -6.89 17.27 -15.96
N ILE A 664 -6.97 17.56 -17.23
CA ILE A 664 -6.91 18.95 -17.79
C ILE A 664 -8.28 19.50 -18.18
N GLY A 665 -9.37 18.83 -17.77
CA GLY A 665 -10.72 19.26 -18.06
C GLY A 665 -11.33 18.68 -19.33
N VAL A 666 -10.63 17.74 -19.98
CA VAL A 666 -11.17 16.92 -21.06
C VAL A 666 -11.45 15.52 -20.53
N HIS A 667 -12.28 14.73 -21.23
CA HIS A 667 -12.73 13.41 -20.78
C HIS A 667 -11.66 12.30 -20.81
N GLN A 668 -10.42 12.66 -21.11
CA GLN A 668 -9.29 11.78 -21.15
C GLN A 668 -8.15 12.42 -20.37
N ASP A 669 -7.63 11.73 -19.38
CA ASP A 669 -6.44 12.20 -18.67
C ASP A 669 -5.25 12.26 -19.63
N GLY A 670 -4.50 13.33 -19.56
CA GLY A 670 -3.24 13.48 -20.29
C GLY A 670 -2.10 12.82 -19.52
N LEU A 671 -1.19 12.19 -20.24
CA LEU A 671 0.02 11.60 -19.68
C LEU A 671 1.18 12.58 -19.76
N VAL A 672 1.78 12.88 -18.61
CA VAL A 672 3.10 13.50 -18.51
C VAL A 672 4.10 12.39 -18.22
N HIS A 673 4.92 12.03 -19.20
CA HIS A 673 5.98 11.02 -19.01
C HIS A 673 7.00 11.51 -17.97
N ILE A 674 7.65 10.62 -17.23
CA ILE A 674 8.61 10.97 -16.19
C ILE A 674 9.70 11.96 -16.66
N SER A 675 10.16 11.84 -17.91
CA SER A 675 11.12 12.76 -18.52
C SER A 675 10.57 14.15 -18.83
N GLN A 676 9.26 14.36 -18.72
CA GLN A 676 8.55 15.61 -19.03
C GLN A 676 8.01 16.31 -17.78
N ILE A 677 8.25 15.76 -16.59
CA ILE A 677 7.76 16.34 -15.33
C ILE A 677 8.65 17.51 -14.88
N THR A 678 9.97 17.34 -14.91
CA THR A 678 10.94 18.33 -14.45
C THR A 678 12.22 18.29 -15.27
N ASP A 679 13.00 19.37 -15.24
CA ASP A 679 14.29 19.46 -15.94
C ASP A 679 15.40 18.69 -15.24
N ARG A 680 15.28 18.45 -13.93
CA ARG A 680 16.21 17.59 -13.18
C ARG A 680 15.86 16.12 -13.36
N TYR A 681 16.88 15.27 -13.27
CA TYR A 681 16.65 13.81 -13.24
C TYR A 681 15.93 13.40 -11.94
N ILE A 682 14.86 12.65 -12.07
CA ILE A 682 14.12 12.03 -10.98
C ILE A 682 14.01 10.52 -11.23
N LYS A 683 14.09 9.71 -10.18
CA LYS A 683 13.94 8.26 -10.27
C LYS A 683 12.48 7.84 -10.31
N HIS A 684 11.63 8.59 -9.63
CA HIS A 684 10.19 8.33 -9.57
C HIS A 684 9.40 9.64 -9.62
N PRO A 685 8.24 9.69 -10.30
CA PRO A 685 7.42 10.90 -10.41
C PRO A 685 7.00 11.52 -9.07
N LEU A 686 6.82 10.72 -8.01
CA LEU A 686 6.50 11.21 -6.66
C LEU A 686 7.57 12.10 -6.02
N GLU A 687 8.78 12.15 -6.58
CA GLU A 687 9.80 13.10 -6.15
C GLU A 687 9.49 14.56 -6.57
N ALA A 688 8.56 14.74 -7.50
CA ALA A 688 8.21 16.04 -8.06
C ALA A 688 6.73 16.41 -7.92
N VAL A 689 5.82 15.43 -7.96
CA VAL A 689 4.37 15.66 -7.93
C VAL A 689 3.64 14.56 -7.16
N SER A 690 2.47 14.88 -6.64
CA SER A 690 1.61 13.99 -5.88
C SER A 690 0.18 14.01 -6.42
N VAL A 691 -0.60 12.95 -6.13
CA VAL A 691 -2.03 12.91 -6.50
C VAL A 691 -2.76 14.07 -5.83
N GLY A 692 -3.59 14.77 -6.59
CA GLY A 692 -4.32 15.95 -6.13
C GLY A 692 -3.60 17.27 -6.37
N ASP A 693 -2.31 17.27 -6.74
CA ASP A 693 -1.58 18.50 -7.08
C ASP A 693 -2.23 19.19 -8.28
N VAL A 694 -2.33 20.51 -8.20
CA VAL A 694 -2.71 21.36 -9.33
C VAL A 694 -1.44 21.83 -10.02
N VAL A 695 -1.28 21.43 -11.27
CA VAL A 695 -0.07 21.66 -12.07
C VAL A 695 -0.38 22.40 -13.36
N ASP A 696 0.54 23.22 -13.81
CA ASP A 696 0.48 23.77 -15.15
C ASP A 696 1.10 22.77 -16.12
N VAL A 697 0.40 22.47 -17.19
CA VAL A 697 0.82 21.52 -18.23
C VAL A 697 0.64 22.12 -19.62
N LYS A 698 1.55 21.77 -20.53
CA LYS A 698 1.48 22.15 -21.93
C LYS A 698 1.19 20.92 -22.78
N VAL A 699 0.26 21.05 -23.71
CA VAL A 699 -0.11 19.98 -24.65
C VAL A 699 1.03 19.78 -25.65
N MET A 700 1.58 18.57 -25.69
CA MET A 700 2.62 18.17 -26.66
C MET A 700 2.01 17.58 -27.92
N SER A 701 1.04 16.67 -27.75
CA SER A 701 0.34 16.05 -28.87
C SER A 701 -1.02 15.51 -28.45
N VAL A 702 -1.95 15.44 -29.41
CA VAL A 702 -3.30 14.89 -29.23
C VAL A 702 -3.58 13.88 -30.33
N ASP A 703 -3.79 12.62 -29.97
CA ASP A 703 -4.23 11.56 -30.87
C ASP A 703 -5.72 11.27 -30.65
N LEU A 704 -6.57 11.85 -31.47
CA LEU A 704 -8.03 11.69 -31.38
C LEU A 704 -8.49 10.27 -31.65
N LYS A 705 -7.76 9.50 -32.48
CA LYS A 705 -8.13 8.12 -32.83
C LYS A 705 -7.84 7.16 -31.66
N LYS A 706 -6.67 7.30 -31.05
CA LYS A 706 -6.24 6.47 -29.90
C LYS A 706 -6.69 7.05 -28.56
N LYS A 707 -7.33 8.20 -28.55
CA LYS A 707 -7.74 8.94 -27.34
C LYS A 707 -6.57 9.16 -26.37
N ARG A 708 -5.42 9.60 -26.90
CA ARG A 708 -4.21 9.84 -26.10
C ARG A 708 -3.83 11.32 -26.17
N ILE A 709 -3.49 11.87 -25.00
CA ILE A 709 -2.98 13.23 -24.84
C ILE A 709 -1.62 13.13 -24.17
N GLN A 710 -0.61 13.69 -24.81
CA GLN A 710 0.73 13.82 -24.23
C GLN A 710 0.93 15.25 -23.74
N LEU A 711 1.40 15.35 -22.51
CA LEU A 711 1.61 16.62 -21.82
C LEU A 711 3.07 16.75 -21.36
N THR A 712 3.50 17.98 -21.14
CA THR A 712 4.76 18.32 -20.48
C THR A 712 4.54 19.36 -19.40
N MET A 713 5.32 19.30 -18.34
CA MET A 713 5.43 20.32 -17.31
C MET A 713 6.72 21.13 -17.46
N ARG A 714 7.49 20.84 -18.50
CA ARG A 714 8.78 21.52 -18.77
C ARG A 714 8.59 22.73 -19.69
N GLY A 715 9.30 23.80 -19.35
CA GLY A 715 9.33 25.00 -20.20
C GLY A 715 8.00 25.77 -20.24
N ILE A 716 7.27 25.78 -19.12
CA ILE A 716 6.01 26.51 -18.94
C ILE A 716 6.30 27.80 -18.17
#